data_226e8d2c019eac54b9e42bb494a8f08d
#
_entry.id   226e8d2c019eac54b9e42bb494a8f08d
#
_cell.length_a   1.000
_cell.length_b   1.000
_cell.length_c   1.000
_cell.angle_alpha   90.00
_cell.angle_beta   90.00
_cell.angle_gamma   90.00
#
_symmetry.space_group_name_H-M   'P 1'
#
loop_
_entity.id
_entity.type
_entity.pdbx_description
1 polymer ?
#
loop_
_entity_poly.entity_id
_entity_poly.type
_entity_poly.pdbx_seq_one_letter_code
_entity_poly.pdbx_strand_id
1 'polypeptide(L)'
;WTRGNPYFVEETLKALVDAGRLRQDDGDWRGWELDQLELPRSVRDAIELRLGALDAGAREVAELIAVIGTRASYATIRSVSKLSDALLVDAIEQLRLHNVLTEEGSAREPVYDFSHPMLRQALHAQAGLARRRLLHAAIAETLEDEYGAHALEHADELAHHFMRGDTLELSTRAAKYLAAAGRSALARFANREAADYLEAALERMNAAEDTAEDIARRERVVEDLARARQRLGDFDRAIELRRELCAAAEARGDFAALGTALRRIAVAHFRAGRHREAIAAFDDAMVAAERARDHALAAQVRLGRGAVLQGIGRVQESGDDLRTALDAAERAHDAPLQARAHRELLLFHTMAGPPERARHHGARAIALAEESGDRYVACTCHWAMSVLGGLTGHEEECARHMQRATELAEELNSPLLRLAIDEVRVEWAYGMGAWDTGLALGERAIALARSLRQRQMLPRLLVWTAMIYLGRYQLDRAKAYVDEAWELSGAGDPDRALDVNMVVPAHIGRAHYHMTLWEWDEAIRWGRAGVAIVDAAGYQPWAVHRLLPIIAEAQLSKFDAEAARATGARLRREAEALEHTLGLAWADAADAILTWVDGDPAAAVPRMREAIDRLEAVPYVPSAARLRRQLAGRLAQLGDRDAAISELRRAHDLFVKLGARWELEKTRIQFQEVGARPPGRGAGQGTEALTDRELEIVRLVAGRKSNKAIGKALDISPRTVSTHLSNVYAKLEIGTRAELARMAPTILSAG
;
A
#
# COMPACT_ATOMS: atom_id res chain seq x y z
N TRP A 1 -27.06 11.84 -5.40
CA TRP A 1 -28.20 11.81 -4.50
C TRP A 1 -29.28 12.82 -4.93
N THR A 2 -28.96 14.11 -5.05
CA THR A 2 -29.89 15.18 -5.45
C THR A 2 -30.04 15.33 -6.97
N ARG A 3 -29.26 14.62 -7.80
CA ARG A 3 -29.13 14.79 -9.27
C ARG A 3 -28.97 16.24 -9.72
N GLY A 4 -28.35 17.08 -8.86
CA GLY A 4 -28.10 18.49 -9.18
C GLY A 4 -29.33 19.43 -9.08
N ASN A 5 -30.44 18.98 -8.50
CA ASN A 5 -31.57 19.85 -8.23
C ASN A 5 -31.21 20.86 -7.13
N PRO A 6 -31.17 22.20 -7.42
CA PRO A 6 -30.67 23.18 -6.45
C PRO A 6 -31.48 23.21 -5.14
N TYR A 7 -32.81 23.07 -5.23
CA TYR A 7 -33.68 23.04 -4.05
C TYR A 7 -33.35 21.86 -3.12
N PHE A 8 -33.17 20.64 -3.68
CA PHE A 8 -32.83 19.46 -2.90
C PHE A 8 -31.39 19.52 -2.34
N VAL A 9 -30.47 20.14 -3.07
CA VAL A 9 -29.10 20.38 -2.58
C VAL A 9 -29.14 21.30 -1.36
N GLU A 10 -29.83 22.44 -1.47
CA GLU A 10 -29.90 23.44 -0.41
C GLU A 10 -30.55 22.89 0.87
N GLU A 11 -31.73 22.25 0.73
CA GLU A 11 -32.45 21.67 1.86
C GLU A 11 -31.72 20.50 2.52
N THR A 12 -31.00 19.70 1.73
CA THR A 12 -30.15 18.63 2.28
C THR A 12 -28.97 19.19 3.07
N LEU A 13 -28.30 20.20 2.54
CA LEU A 13 -27.19 20.86 3.25
C LEU A 13 -27.65 21.52 4.53
N LYS A 14 -28.81 22.24 4.53
CA LYS A 14 -29.40 22.82 5.73
C LYS A 14 -29.68 21.75 6.79
N ALA A 15 -30.31 20.65 6.40
CA ALA A 15 -30.64 19.57 7.32
C ALA A 15 -29.38 18.89 7.93
N LEU A 16 -28.29 18.75 7.17
CA LEU A 16 -27.02 18.23 7.66
C LEU A 16 -26.35 19.17 8.67
N VAL A 17 -26.42 20.47 8.43
CA VAL A 17 -25.90 21.49 9.36
C VAL A 17 -26.74 21.51 10.63
N ASP A 18 -28.06 21.53 10.52
CA ASP A 18 -28.98 21.55 11.66
C ASP A 18 -28.88 20.30 12.53
N ALA A 19 -28.63 19.14 11.91
CA ALA A 19 -28.37 17.87 12.62
C ALA A 19 -26.95 17.78 13.20
N GLY A 20 -26.10 18.80 12.99
CA GLY A 20 -24.70 18.80 13.47
C GLY A 20 -23.79 17.77 12.79
N ARG A 21 -24.26 17.16 11.68
CA ARG A 21 -23.52 16.18 10.89
C ARG A 21 -22.55 16.82 9.90
N LEU A 22 -22.81 18.06 9.49
CA LEU A 22 -21.92 18.87 8.68
C LEU A 22 -21.45 20.06 9.54
N ARG A 23 -20.17 20.16 9.81
CA ARG A 23 -19.57 21.23 10.62
C ARG A 23 -18.46 21.91 9.83
N GLN A 24 -18.30 23.20 10.08
CA GLN A 24 -17.20 23.96 9.53
C GLN A 24 -16.11 24.10 10.59
N ASP A 25 -14.96 23.43 10.37
CA ASP A 25 -13.77 23.54 11.21
C ASP A 25 -12.66 24.20 10.36
N ASP A 26 -12.09 25.31 10.85
CA ASP A 26 -11.02 26.09 10.18
C ASP A 26 -11.28 26.47 8.72
N GLY A 27 -12.55 26.69 8.36
CA GLY A 27 -12.95 27.07 7.01
C GLY A 27 -13.28 25.90 6.08
N ASP A 28 -13.00 24.67 6.47
CA ASP A 28 -13.34 23.46 5.73
C ASP A 28 -14.58 22.77 6.29
N TRP A 29 -15.39 22.19 5.39
CA TRP A 29 -16.56 21.40 5.77
C TRP A 29 -16.16 19.95 6.01
N ARG A 30 -16.51 19.42 7.22
CA ARG A 30 -16.21 18.04 7.64
C ARG A 30 -17.45 17.32 8.14
N GLY A 31 -17.46 15.99 8.07
CA GLY A 31 -18.38 15.11 8.78
C GLY A 31 -19.61 14.66 8.04
N TRP A 32 -19.59 14.56 6.70
CA TRP A 32 -20.73 14.07 5.96
C TRP A 32 -20.53 12.62 5.48
N GLU A 33 -21.42 11.74 5.93
CA GLU A 33 -21.57 10.38 5.40
C GLU A 33 -22.96 10.29 4.76
N LEU A 34 -23.02 9.96 3.47
CA LEU A 34 -24.26 9.94 2.69
C LEU A 34 -25.19 8.77 3.01
N ASP A 35 -24.65 7.68 3.55
CA ASP A 35 -25.37 6.41 3.71
C ASP A 35 -26.47 6.41 4.80
N GLN A 36 -26.54 7.45 5.65
CA GLN A 36 -27.51 7.58 6.74
C GLN A 36 -28.34 8.87 6.69
N LEU A 37 -28.51 9.46 5.52
CA LEU A 37 -29.25 10.72 5.37
C LEU A 37 -30.76 10.49 5.46
N GLU A 38 -31.39 11.05 6.49
CA GLU A 38 -32.85 11.21 6.54
C GLU A 38 -33.27 12.37 5.66
N LEU A 39 -34.41 12.21 4.97
CA LEU A 39 -34.99 13.26 4.11
C LEU A 39 -35.39 14.48 4.95
N PRO A 40 -35.01 15.72 4.57
CA PRO A 40 -35.51 16.93 5.19
C PRO A 40 -37.05 17.00 5.18
N ARG A 41 -37.63 17.56 6.25
CA ARG A 41 -39.11 17.67 6.35
C ARG A 41 -39.74 18.36 5.14
N SER A 42 -39.18 19.47 4.70
CA SER A 42 -39.64 20.23 3.52
C SER A 42 -39.64 19.41 2.22
N VAL A 43 -38.63 18.56 2.05
CA VAL A 43 -38.55 17.63 0.90
C VAL A 43 -39.55 16.49 1.03
N ARG A 44 -39.76 15.99 2.24
CA ARG A 44 -40.75 14.95 2.54
C ARG A 44 -42.17 15.44 2.26
N ASP A 45 -42.51 16.63 2.73
CA ASP A 45 -43.83 17.24 2.51
C ASP A 45 -44.12 17.45 1.00
N ALA A 46 -43.16 17.90 0.22
CA ALA A 46 -43.28 18.04 -1.23
C ALA A 46 -43.45 16.70 -1.95
N ILE A 47 -42.82 15.64 -1.48
CA ILE A 47 -42.97 14.27 -1.98
C ILE A 47 -44.36 13.73 -1.59
N GLU A 48 -44.80 13.92 -0.34
CA GLU A 48 -46.12 13.48 0.14
C GLU A 48 -47.28 14.14 -0.63
N LEU A 49 -47.15 15.41 -0.96
CA LEU A 49 -48.17 16.10 -1.80
C LEU A 49 -48.25 15.45 -3.18
N ARG A 50 -47.12 15.07 -3.79
CA ARG A 50 -47.10 14.43 -5.12
C ARG A 50 -47.67 13.00 -5.08
N LEU A 51 -47.29 12.23 -4.01
CA LEU A 51 -47.82 10.89 -3.81
C LEU A 51 -49.28 10.86 -3.37
N GLY A 52 -49.76 11.92 -2.76
CA GLY A 52 -51.16 12.09 -2.36
C GLY A 52 -52.17 12.16 -3.52
N ALA A 53 -51.68 12.51 -4.73
CA ALA A 53 -52.51 12.55 -5.95
C ALA A 53 -52.68 11.16 -6.61
N LEU A 54 -51.96 10.13 -6.15
CA LEU A 54 -52.02 8.77 -6.69
C LEU A 54 -53.16 7.98 -6.03
N ASP A 55 -53.82 7.15 -6.82
CA ASP A 55 -54.77 6.16 -6.29
C ASP A 55 -54.05 5.02 -5.53
N ALA A 56 -54.83 4.11 -4.92
CA ALA A 56 -54.29 3.03 -4.14
C ALA A 56 -53.49 2.03 -4.98
N GLY A 57 -53.89 1.75 -6.21
CA GLY A 57 -53.22 0.85 -7.14
C GLY A 57 -51.86 1.39 -7.60
N ALA A 58 -51.86 2.67 -8.04
CA ALA A 58 -50.63 3.34 -8.43
C ALA A 58 -49.61 3.44 -7.27
N ARG A 59 -50.12 3.70 -6.06
CA ARG A 59 -49.24 3.73 -4.87
C ARG A 59 -48.66 2.35 -4.54
N GLU A 60 -49.46 1.27 -4.64
CA GLU A 60 -49.00 -0.09 -4.45
C GLU A 60 -47.90 -0.49 -5.46
N VAL A 61 -48.07 -0.13 -6.73
CA VAL A 61 -47.07 -0.35 -7.79
C VAL A 61 -45.80 0.47 -7.53
N ALA A 62 -45.93 1.73 -7.11
CA ALA A 62 -44.77 2.56 -6.74
C ALA A 62 -43.99 2.00 -5.58
N GLU A 63 -44.67 1.49 -4.53
CA GLU A 63 -44.02 0.82 -3.41
C GLU A 63 -43.27 -0.46 -3.85
N LEU A 64 -43.88 -1.26 -4.73
CA LEU A 64 -43.27 -2.44 -5.32
C LEU A 64 -41.98 -2.09 -6.08
N ILE A 65 -42.07 -1.10 -6.99
CA ILE A 65 -40.92 -0.66 -7.77
C ILE A 65 -39.81 -0.09 -6.83
N ALA A 66 -40.19 0.61 -5.75
CA ALA A 66 -39.25 1.13 -4.77
C ALA A 66 -38.47 0.01 -4.04
N VAL A 67 -39.09 -1.14 -3.85
CA VAL A 67 -38.46 -2.34 -3.22
C VAL A 67 -37.67 -3.14 -4.24
N ILE A 68 -38.09 -3.27 -5.50
CA ILE A 68 -37.31 -3.88 -6.59
C ILE A 68 -35.96 -3.15 -6.72
N GLY A 69 -35.97 -1.82 -6.72
CA GLY A 69 -34.75 -1.03 -6.75
C GLY A 69 -34.69 -0.08 -7.94
N THR A 70 -33.56 -0.01 -8.61
CA THR A 70 -33.36 0.78 -9.83
C THR A 70 -33.63 -0.08 -11.05
N ARG A 71 -34.34 0.50 -12.07
CA ARG A 71 -34.58 -0.14 -13.38
C ARG A 71 -35.42 -1.42 -13.30
N ALA A 72 -36.63 -1.32 -12.74
CA ALA A 72 -37.56 -2.44 -12.68
C ALA A 72 -38.13 -2.78 -14.06
N SER A 73 -38.02 -4.03 -14.52
CA SER A 73 -38.60 -4.48 -15.77
C SER A 73 -40.13 -4.62 -15.63
N TYR A 74 -40.88 -4.38 -16.72
CA TYR A 74 -42.34 -4.61 -16.74
C TYR A 74 -42.65 -6.08 -16.37
N ALA A 75 -41.86 -7.02 -16.88
CA ALA A 75 -42.03 -8.45 -16.60
C ALA A 75 -41.97 -8.74 -15.09
N THR A 76 -40.93 -8.25 -14.42
CA THR A 76 -40.75 -8.43 -12.96
C THR A 76 -41.87 -7.76 -12.16
N ILE A 77 -42.27 -6.51 -12.55
CA ILE A 77 -43.37 -5.81 -11.88
C ILE A 77 -44.68 -6.62 -12.03
N ARG A 78 -44.96 -7.10 -13.23
CA ARG A 78 -46.17 -7.90 -13.54
C ARG A 78 -46.21 -9.20 -12.75
N SER A 79 -45.10 -9.90 -12.68
CA SER A 79 -45.00 -11.22 -12.00
C SER A 79 -45.20 -11.10 -10.49
N VAL A 80 -44.76 -10.00 -9.88
CA VAL A 80 -44.86 -9.76 -8.42
C VAL A 80 -46.17 -9.05 -8.06
N SER A 81 -46.72 -8.22 -8.98
CA SER A 81 -47.96 -7.47 -8.75
C SER A 81 -49.18 -8.40 -8.69
N LYS A 82 -50.09 -8.12 -7.76
CA LYS A 82 -51.37 -8.83 -7.64
C LYS A 82 -52.48 -8.17 -8.49
N LEU A 83 -52.15 -7.11 -9.22
CA LEU A 83 -53.10 -6.40 -10.08
C LEU A 83 -53.30 -7.15 -11.41
N SER A 84 -54.48 -7.02 -12.01
CA SER A 84 -54.68 -7.45 -13.41
C SER A 84 -53.83 -6.59 -14.36
N ASP A 85 -53.52 -7.13 -15.54
CA ASP A 85 -52.70 -6.43 -16.54
C ASP A 85 -53.26 -5.05 -16.87
N ALA A 86 -54.59 -4.89 -16.98
CA ALA A 86 -55.22 -3.60 -17.26
C ALA A 86 -55.01 -2.59 -16.12
N LEU A 87 -55.22 -3.02 -14.88
CA LEU A 87 -55.00 -2.16 -13.70
C LEU A 87 -53.53 -1.81 -13.49
N LEU A 88 -52.62 -2.73 -13.82
CA LEU A 88 -51.19 -2.48 -13.73
C LEU A 88 -50.73 -1.43 -14.75
N VAL A 89 -51.23 -1.51 -16.01
CA VAL A 89 -50.93 -0.52 -17.03
C VAL A 89 -51.47 0.83 -16.62
N ASP A 90 -52.71 0.92 -16.16
CA ASP A 90 -53.33 2.17 -15.70
C ASP A 90 -52.51 2.79 -14.53
N ALA A 91 -52.08 1.97 -13.59
CA ALA A 91 -51.23 2.41 -12.45
C ALA A 91 -49.91 2.96 -12.92
N ILE A 92 -49.22 2.28 -13.85
CA ILE A 92 -47.93 2.74 -14.40
C ILE A 92 -48.09 4.03 -15.19
N GLU A 93 -49.16 4.16 -16.01
CA GLU A 93 -49.46 5.40 -16.75
C GLU A 93 -49.72 6.57 -15.80
N GLN A 94 -50.47 6.34 -14.72
CA GLN A 94 -50.72 7.35 -13.70
C GLN A 94 -49.39 7.81 -13.05
N LEU A 95 -48.48 6.86 -12.70
CA LEU A 95 -47.17 7.17 -12.14
C LEU A 95 -46.29 7.99 -13.11
N ARG A 96 -46.39 7.74 -14.41
CA ARG A 96 -45.68 8.51 -15.45
C ARG A 96 -46.27 9.92 -15.61
N LEU A 97 -47.61 10.04 -15.66
CA LEU A 97 -48.28 11.33 -15.76
C LEU A 97 -47.95 12.26 -14.60
N HIS A 98 -47.83 11.71 -13.41
CA HIS A 98 -47.44 12.48 -12.21
C HIS A 98 -45.90 12.63 -12.04
N ASN A 99 -45.11 12.27 -13.06
CA ASN A 99 -43.63 12.35 -13.02
C ASN A 99 -43.01 11.64 -11.82
N VAL A 100 -43.60 10.53 -11.39
CA VAL A 100 -43.01 9.66 -10.36
C VAL A 100 -42.03 8.66 -10.98
N LEU A 101 -42.41 8.09 -12.12
CA LEU A 101 -41.58 7.15 -12.90
C LEU A 101 -41.20 7.75 -14.26
N THR A 102 -40.04 7.31 -14.73
CA THR A 102 -39.57 7.46 -16.13
C THR A 102 -39.52 6.08 -16.77
N GLU A 103 -39.78 6.02 -18.07
CA GLU A 103 -39.72 4.81 -18.87
C GLU A 103 -38.48 4.85 -19.74
N GLU A 104 -37.75 3.77 -19.71
CA GLU A 104 -36.52 3.52 -20.51
C GLU A 104 -36.67 2.14 -21.20
N GLY A 105 -35.75 1.82 -22.09
CA GLY A 105 -35.70 0.51 -22.74
C GLY A 105 -36.37 0.49 -24.13
N SER A 106 -36.66 -0.73 -24.61
CA SER A 106 -37.27 -0.95 -25.91
C SER A 106 -38.80 -1.18 -25.79
N ALA A 107 -39.52 -1.03 -26.89
CA ALA A 107 -40.97 -1.32 -26.93
C ALA A 107 -41.31 -2.79 -26.58
N ARG A 108 -40.31 -3.70 -26.61
CA ARG A 108 -40.48 -5.12 -26.25
C ARG A 108 -40.17 -5.41 -24.75
N GLU A 109 -39.32 -4.56 -24.14
CA GLU A 109 -38.89 -4.71 -22.75
C GLU A 109 -38.82 -3.31 -22.09
N PRO A 110 -39.97 -2.74 -21.69
CA PRO A 110 -39.98 -1.48 -20.99
C PRO A 110 -39.43 -1.66 -19.57
N VAL A 111 -38.60 -0.71 -19.16
CA VAL A 111 -37.96 -0.64 -17.85
C VAL A 111 -38.34 0.68 -17.20
N TYR A 112 -38.72 0.64 -15.95
CA TYR A 112 -39.14 1.79 -15.17
C TYR A 112 -38.16 2.13 -14.09
N ASP A 113 -37.85 3.41 -13.94
CA ASP A 113 -37.04 3.93 -12.82
C ASP A 113 -37.74 5.17 -12.24
N PHE A 114 -37.43 5.50 -11.01
CA PHE A 114 -37.92 6.72 -10.40
C PHE A 114 -37.34 7.96 -11.09
N SER A 115 -38.19 8.96 -11.38
CA SER A 115 -37.76 10.25 -11.91
C SER A 115 -36.72 10.92 -10.98
N HIS A 116 -36.79 10.64 -9.69
CA HIS A 116 -35.84 11.12 -8.70
C HIS A 116 -35.57 10.07 -7.59
N PRO A 117 -34.31 9.83 -7.19
CA PRO A 117 -33.95 8.84 -6.16
C PRO A 117 -34.65 9.06 -4.81
N MET A 118 -34.96 10.31 -4.47
CA MET A 118 -35.66 10.65 -3.21
C MET A 118 -37.11 10.14 -3.18
N LEU A 119 -37.80 10.06 -4.32
CA LEU A 119 -39.14 9.47 -4.40
C LEU A 119 -39.08 7.98 -4.03
N ARG A 120 -38.10 7.26 -4.58
CA ARG A 120 -37.86 5.86 -4.22
C ARG A 120 -37.59 5.68 -2.73
N GLN A 121 -36.71 6.52 -2.17
CA GLN A 121 -36.34 6.45 -0.76
C GLN A 121 -37.54 6.74 0.16
N ALA A 122 -38.36 7.72 -0.19
CA ALA A 122 -39.56 8.06 0.58
C ALA A 122 -40.59 6.92 0.56
N LEU A 123 -40.88 6.35 -0.61
CA LEU A 123 -41.79 5.22 -0.76
C LEU A 123 -41.29 3.97 -0.05
N HIS A 124 -40.00 3.67 -0.18
CA HIS A 124 -39.37 2.57 0.51
C HIS A 124 -39.43 2.75 2.04
N ALA A 125 -39.30 3.98 2.55
CA ALA A 125 -39.40 4.27 3.99
C ALA A 125 -40.87 4.21 4.49
N GLN A 126 -41.84 4.58 3.67
CA GLN A 126 -43.26 4.53 4.00
C GLN A 126 -43.81 3.09 4.05
N ALA A 127 -43.26 2.18 3.23
CA ALA A 127 -43.62 0.78 3.28
C ALA A 127 -43.24 0.18 4.62
N GLY A 128 -44.20 -0.34 5.36
CA GLY A 128 -44.01 -0.99 6.67
C GLY A 128 -43.05 -2.17 6.57
N LEU A 129 -42.30 -2.45 7.63
CA LEU A 129 -41.28 -3.49 7.67
C LEU A 129 -41.80 -4.87 7.22
N ALA A 130 -42.98 -5.28 7.71
CA ALA A 130 -43.61 -6.55 7.33
C ALA A 130 -43.96 -6.60 5.82
N ARG A 131 -44.47 -5.50 5.27
CA ARG A 131 -44.79 -5.40 3.84
C ARG A 131 -43.54 -5.47 2.99
N ARG A 132 -42.48 -4.75 3.36
CA ARG A 132 -41.17 -4.83 2.67
C ARG A 132 -40.62 -6.25 2.65
N ARG A 133 -40.67 -6.97 3.79
CA ARG A 133 -40.23 -8.38 3.86
C ARG A 133 -40.98 -9.26 2.87
N LEU A 134 -42.32 -9.16 2.84
CA LEU A 134 -43.13 -9.92 1.90
C LEU A 134 -42.84 -9.59 0.44
N LEU A 135 -42.65 -8.29 0.11
CA LEU A 135 -42.28 -7.87 -1.25
C LEU A 135 -40.89 -8.39 -1.63
N HIS A 136 -39.89 -8.27 -0.77
CA HIS A 136 -38.56 -8.82 -1.04
C HIS A 136 -38.60 -10.33 -1.27
N ALA A 137 -39.36 -11.09 -0.49
CA ALA A 137 -39.52 -12.53 -0.67
C ALA A 137 -40.13 -12.85 -2.05
N ALA A 138 -41.25 -12.20 -2.40
CA ALA A 138 -41.91 -12.40 -3.69
C ALA A 138 -41.04 -12.01 -4.89
N ILE A 139 -40.28 -10.90 -4.77
CA ILE A 139 -39.33 -10.47 -5.79
C ILE A 139 -38.22 -11.51 -5.96
N ALA A 140 -37.65 -12.00 -4.87
CA ALA A 140 -36.59 -13.01 -4.90
C ALA A 140 -37.01 -14.30 -5.60
N GLU A 141 -38.21 -14.81 -5.29
CA GLU A 141 -38.79 -16.00 -5.94
C GLU A 141 -39.04 -15.77 -7.44
N THR A 142 -39.63 -14.62 -7.78
CA THR A 142 -39.88 -14.27 -9.17
C THR A 142 -38.59 -14.15 -9.99
N LEU A 143 -37.59 -13.46 -9.48
CA LEU A 143 -36.30 -13.30 -10.15
C LEU A 143 -35.55 -14.64 -10.29
N GLU A 144 -35.63 -15.52 -9.28
CA GLU A 144 -35.03 -16.85 -9.36
C GLU A 144 -35.66 -17.68 -10.48
N ASP A 145 -36.99 -17.63 -10.61
CA ASP A 145 -37.73 -18.33 -11.66
C ASP A 145 -37.44 -17.73 -13.05
N GLU A 146 -37.38 -16.39 -13.16
CA GLU A 146 -37.02 -15.69 -14.41
C GLU A 146 -35.60 -16.03 -14.88
N TYR A 147 -34.63 -16.04 -13.99
CA TYR A 147 -33.23 -16.36 -14.32
C TYR A 147 -32.98 -17.86 -14.50
N GLY A 148 -33.75 -18.72 -13.89
CA GLY A 148 -33.69 -20.17 -14.05
C GLY A 148 -32.27 -20.73 -13.89
N ALA A 149 -31.74 -21.32 -14.96
CA ALA A 149 -30.38 -21.89 -14.95
C ALA A 149 -29.25 -20.85 -14.75
N HIS A 150 -29.51 -19.58 -15.04
CA HIS A 150 -28.55 -18.46 -14.91
C HIS A 150 -28.66 -17.72 -13.56
N ALA A 151 -29.51 -18.18 -12.64
CA ALA A 151 -29.76 -17.48 -11.37
C ALA A 151 -28.48 -17.23 -10.53
N LEU A 152 -27.47 -18.08 -10.64
CA LEU A 152 -26.19 -17.88 -9.94
C LEU A 152 -25.34 -16.73 -10.52
N GLU A 153 -25.56 -16.35 -11.77
CA GLU A 153 -24.89 -15.19 -12.37
C GLU A 153 -25.44 -13.88 -11.82
N HIS A 154 -26.67 -13.90 -11.29
CA HIS A 154 -27.38 -12.78 -10.65
C HIS A 154 -27.44 -12.95 -9.10
N ALA A 155 -26.48 -13.65 -8.53
CA ALA A 155 -26.48 -13.99 -7.11
C ALA A 155 -26.50 -12.76 -6.19
N ASP A 156 -25.86 -11.65 -6.59
CA ASP A 156 -25.81 -10.40 -5.81
C ASP A 156 -27.23 -9.79 -5.65
N GLU A 157 -28.01 -9.76 -6.72
CA GLU A 157 -29.39 -9.26 -6.72
C GLU A 157 -30.33 -10.17 -5.94
N LEU A 158 -30.26 -11.47 -6.20
CA LEU A 158 -31.04 -12.47 -5.49
C LEU A 158 -30.71 -12.47 -3.98
N ALA A 159 -29.43 -12.41 -3.63
CA ALA A 159 -28.99 -12.33 -2.24
C ALA A 159 -29.55 -11.07 -1.54
N HIS A 160 -29.54 -9.92 -2.22
CA HIS A 160 -30.11 -8.69 -1.70
C HIS A 160 -31.58 -8.82 -1.31
N HIS A 161 -32.39 -9.44 -2.17
CA HIS A 161 -33.80 -9.67 -1.88
C HIS A 161 -34.03 -10.77 -0.88
N PHE A 162 -33.36 -11.91 -0.97
CA PHE A 162 -33.46 -13.00 0.00
C PHE A 162 -33.04 -12.56 1.41
N MET A 163 -31.99 -11.74 1.58
CA MET A 163 -31.59 -11.19 2.88
C MET A 163 -32.69 -10.38 3.56
N ARG A 164 -33.49 -9.65 2.76
CA ARG A 164 -34.51 -8.73 3.26
C ARG A 164 -35.91 -9.36 3.33
N GLY A 165 -36.10 -10.43 2.57
CA GLY A 165 -37.39 -11.15 2.50
C GLY A 165 -37.58 -12.24 3.54
N ASP A 166 -36.58 -12.51 4.35
CA ASP A 166 -36.42 -13.59 5.34
C ASP A 166 -37.69 -14.22 5.86
N THR A 167 -38.07 -15.37 5.24
CA THR A 167 -39.09 -16.29 5.72
C THR A 167 -38.42 -17.63 5.98
N LEU A 168 -38.90 -18.38 6.98
CA LEU A 168 -38.34 -19.69 7.36
C LEU A 168 -38.29 -20.68 6.18
N GLU A 169 -39.26 -20.57 5.27
CA GLU A 169 -39.40 -21.43 4.10
C GLU A 169 -38.36 -21.17 3.01
N LEU A 170 -37.81 -19.93 2.94
CA LEU A 170 -36.82 -19.52 1.94
C LEU A 170 -35.36 -19.61 2.42
N SER A 171 -35.14 -20.05 3.66
CA SER A 171 -33.83 -20.02 4.32
C SER A 171 -32.75 -20.77 3.53
N THR A 172 -33.05 -21.99 3.05
CA THR A 172 -32.06 -22.79 2.28
C THR A 172 -31.76 -22.19 0.90
N ARG A 173 -32.78 -21.64 0.22
CA ARG A 173 -32.60 -20.94 -1.08
C ARG A 173 -31.80 -19.67 -0.90
N ALA A 174 -32.11 -18.88 0.12
CA ALA A 174 -31.35 -17.69 0.49
C ALA A 174 -29.87 -17.99 0.75
N ALA A 175 -29.55 -19.03 1.53
CA ALA A 175 -28.19 -19.42 1.84
C ALA A 175 -27.35 -19.71 0.58
N LYS A 176 -27.95 -20.34 -0.44
CA LYS A 176 -27.29 -20.64 -1.72
C LYS A 176 -26.82 -19.36 -2.43
N TYR A 177 -27.69 -18.37 -2.55
CA TYR A 177 -27.38 -17.10 -3.27
C TYR A 177 -26.49 -16.18 -2.44
N LEU A 178 -26.69 -16.11 -1.13
CA LEU A 178 -25.80 -15.41 -0.21
C LEU A 178 -24.37 -15.95 -0.27
N ALA A 179 -24.19 -17.27 -0.28
CA ALA A 179 -22.89 -17.89 -0.43
C ALA A 179 -22.26 -17.60 -1.80
N ALA A 180 -23.05 -17.57 -2.88
CA ALA A 180 -22.57 -17.23 -4.21
C ALA A 180 -22.18 -15.75 -4.32
N ALA A 181 -23.00 -14.83 -3.81
CA ALA A 181 -22.70 -13.40 -3.74
C ALA A 181 -21.43 -13.12 -2.92
N GLY A 182 -21.30 -13.79 -1.76
CA GLY A 182 -20.09 -13.69 -0.94
C GLY A 182 -18.82 -14.14 -1.68
N ARG A 183 -18.87 -15.22 -2.46
CA ARG A 183 -17.76 -15.66 -3.31
C ARG A 183 -17.44 -14.66 -4.43
N SER A 184 -18.48 -14.11 -5.08
CA SER A 184 -18.34 -13.07 -6.09
C SER A 184 -17.66 -11.84 -5.50
N ALA A 185 -18.09 -11.37 -4.33
CA ALA A 185 -17.48 -10.26 -3.61
C ALA A 185 -16.01 -10.56 -3.22
N LEU A 186 -15.69 -11.78 -2.77
CA LEU A 186 -14.29 -12.20 -2.50
C LEU A 186 -13.42 -12.15 -3.74
N ALA A 187 -13.94 -12.53 -4.90
CA ALA A 187 -13.21 -12.47 -6.18
C ALA A 187 -12.90 -11.02 -6.60
N ARG A 188 -13.78 -10.06 -6.25
CA ARG A 188 -13.59 -8.62 -6.50
C ARG A 188 -12.83 -7.89 -5.36
N PHE A 189 -12.34 -8.61 -4.35
CA PHE A 189 -11.69 -8.03 -3.14
C PHE A 189 -12.62 -7.14 -2.29
N ALA A 190 -13.92 -7.19 -2.46
CA ALA A 190 -14.92 -6.53 -1.62
C ALA A 190 -15.12 -7.30 -0.30
N ASN A 191 -14.06 -7.38 0.52
CA ASN A 191 -13.97 -8.33 1.63
C ASN A 191 -15.00 -8.09 2.74
N ARG A 192 -15.43 -6.83 2.97
CA ARG A 192 -16.48 -6.51 3.97
C ARG A 192 -17.83 -7.03 3.50
N GLU A 193 -18.20 -6.70 2.26
CA GLU A 193 -19.42 -7.18 1.63
C GLU A 193 -19.46 -8.73 1.58
N ALA A 194 -18.32 -9.35 1.25
CA ALA A 194 -18.16 -10.80 1.27
C ALA A 194 -18.43 -11.39 2.66
N ALA A 195 -17.87 -10.80 3.72
CA ALA A 195 -18.07 -11.25 5.08
C ALA A 195 -19.55 -11.14 5.48
N ASP A 196 -20.20 -10.03 5.16
CA ASP A 196 -21.63 -9.82 5.50
C ASP A 196 -22.54 -10.83 4.80
N TYR A 197 -22.31 -11.11 3.52
CA TYR A 197 -23.06 -12.14 2.78
C TYR A 197 -22.80 -13.55 3.31
N LEU A 198 -21.54 -13.89 3.60
CA LEU A 198 -21.18 -15.24 4.05
C LEU A 198 -21.64 -15.50 5.50
N GLU A 199 -21.65 -14.50 6.36
CA GLU A 199 -22.25 -14.61 7.71
C GLU A 199 -23.77 -14.83 7.62
N ALA A 200 -24.45 -14.03 6.80
CA ALA A 200 -25.88 -14.21 6.57
C ALA A 200 -26.21 -15.57 5.95
N ALA A 201 -25.34 -16.11 5.09
CA ALA A 201 -25.49 -17.47 4.56
C ALA A 201 -25.34 -18.53 5.67
N LEU A 202 -24.30 -18.39 6.50
CA LEU A 202 -23.99 -19.33 7.58
C LEU A 202 -25.10 -19.39 8.63
N GLU A 203 -25.66 -18.24 9.04
CA GLU A 203 -26.81 -18.16 9.94
C GLU A 203 -28.02 -18.97 9.44
N ARG A 204 -28.25 -18.93 8.13
CA ARG A 204 -29.38 -19.64 7.50
C ARG A 204 -29.13 -21.12 7.30
N MET A 205 -27.88 -21.54 7.16
CA MET A 205 -27.50 -22.96 7.06
C MET A 205 -27.63 -23.72 8.38
N ASN A 206 -27.55 -23.04 9.51
CA ASN A 206 -27.66 -23.69 10.84
C ASN A 206 -29.05 -24.20 11.15
N ALA A 207 -30.07 -23.94 10.35
CA ALA A 207 -31.46 -24.34 10.52
C ALA A 207 -31.88 -25.54 9.64
N ALA A 208 -30.97 -26.11 8.82
CA ALA A 208 -31.26 -27.15 7.85
C ALA A 208 -30.84 -28.56 8.33
N GLU A 209 -31.49 -29.59 7.86
CA GLU A 209 -31.11 -30.98 8.09
C GLU A 209 -29.76 -31.32 7.42
N ASP A 210 -28.85 -31.98 8.16
CA ASP A 210 -27.45 -32.22 7.78
C ASP A 210 -27.32 -33.41 6.80
N THR A 211 -27.43 -33.14 5.50
CA THR A 211 -26.92 -34.08 4.50
C THR A 211 -25.39 -33.88 4.33
N ALA A 212 -24.71 -34.91 3.79
CA ALA A 212 -23.27 -34.80 3.49
C ALA A 212 -22.94 -33.62 2.54
N GLU A 213 -23.88 -33.27 1.64
CA GLU A 213 -23.73 -32.13 0.73
C GLU A 213 -23.90 -30.80 1.45
N ASP A 214 -24.81 -30.73 2.41
CA ASP A 214 -25.03 -29.52 3.22
C ASP A 214 -23.85 -29.25 4.15
N ILE A 215 -23.29 -30.29 4.76
CA ILE A 215 -22.05 -30.21 5.55
C ILE A 215 -20.90 -29.65 4.68
N ALA A 216 -20.68 -30.24 3.50
CA ALA A 216 -19.61 -29.77 2.61
C ALA A 216 -19.84 -28.34 2.08
N ARG A 217 -21.11 -27.95 1.90
CA ARG A 217 -21.47 -26.57 1.52
C ARG A 217 -21.18 -25.59 2.67
N ARG A 218 -21.58 -25.95 3.88
CA ARG A 218 -21.34 -25.17 5.10
C ARG A 218 -19.84 -24.98 5.34
N GLU A 219 -19.05 -26.03 5.26
CA GLU A 219 -17.59 -25.97 5.43
C GLU A 219 -16.94 -25.02 4.40
N ARG A 220 -17.42 -25.02 3.15
CA ARG A 220 -16.95 -24.06 2.12
C ARG A 220 -17.29 -22.63 2.50
N VAL A 221 -18.50 -22.37 3.02
CA VAL A 221 -18.91 -21.01 3.45
C VAL A 221 -18.08 -20.55 4.64
N VAL A 222 -17.84 -21.43 5.63
CA VAL A 222 -16.97 -21.13 6.79
C VAL A 222 -15.55 -20.75 6.34
N GLU A 223 -14.96 -21.50 5.40
CA GLU A 223 -13.61 -21.17 4.89
C GLU A 223 -13.59 -19.88 4.07
N ASP A 224 -14.61 -19.63 3.26
CA ASP A 224 -14.70 -18.39 2.50
C ASP A 224 -14.88 -17.16 3.42
N LEU A 225 -15.66 -17.31 4.50
CA LEU A 225 -15.79 -16.30 5.55
C LEU A 225 -14.47 -16.09 6.31
N ALA A 226 -13.77 -17.17 6.67
CA ALA A 226 -12.47 -17.09 7.31
C ALA A 226 -11.47 -16.36 6.42
N ARG A 227 -11.52 -16.57 5.11
CA ARG A 227 -10.68 -15.86 4.12
C ARG A 227 -11.03 -14.37 4.04
N ALA A 228 -12.32 -14.01 4.04
CA ALA A 228 -12.78 -12.62 4.06
C ALA A 228 -12.28 -11.91 5.33
N ARG A 229 -12.49 -12.52 6.50
CA ARG A 229 -12.04 -11.98 7.79
C ARG A 229 -10.52 -11.83 7.86
N GLN A 230 -9.77 -12.82 7.38
CA GLN A 230 -8.31 -12.72 7.30
C GLN A 230 -7.85 -11.55 6.41
N ARG A 231 -8.50 -11.32 5.26
CA ARG A 231 -8.18 -10.18 4.37
C ARG A 231 -8.54 -8.82 4.98
N LEU A 232 -9.50 -8.78 5.90
CA LEU A 232 -9.84 -7.60 6.71
C LEU A 232 -8.90 -7.39 7.90
N GLY A 233 -7.94 -8.30 8.13
CA GLY A 233 -7.05 -8.26 9.28
C GLY A 233 -7.67 -8.77 10.58
N ASP A 234 -8.86 -9.37 10.53
CA ASP A 234 -9.53 -10.03 11.66
C ASP A 234 -9.05 -11.50 11.75
N PHE A 235 -7.78 -11.63 12.16
CA PHE A 235 -7.12 -12.93 12.20
C PHE A 235 -7.71 -13.85 13.26
N ASP A 236 -8.16 -13.32 14.40
CA ASP A 236 -8.71 -14.11 15.49
C ASP A 236 -10.00 -14.79 15.06
N ARG A 237 -10.92 -14.05 14.44
CA ARG A 237 -12.15 -14.62 13.91
C ARG A 237 -11.90 -15.64 12.79
N ALA A 238 -10.93 -15.37 11.92
CA ALA A 238 -10.53 -16.33 10.88
C ALA A 238 -9.98 -17.64 11.46
N ILE A 239 -9.22 -17.57 12.56
CA ILE A 239 -8.68 -18.74 13.26
C ILE A 239 -9.80 -19.52 13.96
N GLU A 240 -10.73 -18.85 14.65
CA GLU A 240 -11.89 -19.48 15.28
C GLU A 240 -12.71 -20.28 14.26
N LEU A 241 -13.08 -19.68 13.14
CA LEU A 241 -13.82 -20.33 12.07
C LEU A 241 -13.10 -21.59 11.55
N ARG A 242 -11.78 -21.52 11.38
CA ARG A 242 -11.00 -22.68 10.93
C ARG A 242 -10.84 -23.76 12.01
N ARG A 243 -10.88 -23.40 13.29
CA ARG A 243 -10.93 -24.38 14.38
C ARG A 243 -12.24 -25.19 14.37
N GLU A 244 -13.35 -24.56 13.97
CA GLU A 244 -14.61 -25.29 13.73
C GLU A 244 -14.41 -26.33 12.62
N LEU A 245 -13.71 -25.99 11.53
CA LEU A 245 -13.38 -26.94 10.45
C LEU A 245 -12.44 -28.04 10.92
N CYS A 246 -11.46 -27.74 11.77
CA CYS A 246 -10.57 -28.76 12.37
C CYS A 246 -11.38 -29.75 13.20
N ALA A 247 -12.26 -29.29 14.09
CA ALA A 247 -13.09 -30.15 14.93
C ALA A 247 -14.02 -31.09 14.10
N ALA A 248 -14.61 -30.52 13.02
CA ALA A 248 -15.45 -31.31 12.10
C ALA A 248 -14.63 -32.37 11.33
N ALA A 249 -13.43 -32.02 10.87
CA ALA A 249 -12.54 -32.96 10.18
C ALA A 249 -12.01 -34.07 11.10
N GLU A 250 -11.63 -33.73 12.34
CA GLU A 250 -11.22 -34.69 13.37
C GLU A 250 -12.34 -35.68 13.69
N ALA A 251 -13.58 -35.22 13.88
CA ALA A 251 -14.75 -36.08 14.17
C ALA A 251 -15.01 -37.10 13.05
N ARG A 252 -14.66 -36.77 11.79
CA ARG A 252 -14.80 -37.69 10.64
C ARG A 252 -13.53 -38.51 10.36
N GLY A 253 -12.42 -38.24 11.04
CA GLY A 253 -11.13 -38.85 10.72
C GLY A 253 -10.53 -38.38 9.40
N ASP A 254 -10.96 -37.23 8.89
CA ASP A 254 -10.45 -36.62 7.62
C ASP A 254 -9.19 -35.84 7.89
N PHE A 255 -8.06 -36.54 7.94
CA PHE A 255 -6.75 -35.93 8.22
C PHE A 255 -6.27 -34.98 7.11
N ALA A 256 -6.72 -35.13 5.86
CA ALA A 256 -6.37 -34.20 4.77
C ALA A 256 -7.06 -32.85 4.95
N ALA A 257 -8.37 -32.87 5.26
CA ALA A 257 -9.11 -31.64 5.60
C ALA A 257 -8.55 -30.96 6.86
N LEU A 258 -8.25 -31.76 7.91
CA LEU A 258 -7.62 -31.26 9.15
C LEU A 258 -6.29 -30.55 8.87
N GLY A 259 -5.37 -31.20 8.16
CA GLY A 259 -4.07 -30.62 7.83
C GLY A 259 -4.20 -29.35 6.97
N THR A 260 -5.17 -29.31 6.06
CA THR A 260 -5.46 -28.11 5.26
C THR A 260 -5.94 -26.95 6.13
N ALA A 261 -6.84 -27.18 7.07
CA ALA A 261 -7.36 -26.17 7.98
C ALA A 261 -6.26 -25.66 8.94
N LEU A 262 -5.47 -26.57 9.54
CA LEU A 262 -4.33 -26.24 10.40
C LEU A 262 -3.27 -25.38 9.67
N ARG A 263 -2.92 -25.75 8.43
CA ARG A 263 -2.02 -24.95 7.59
C ARG A 263 -2.52 -23.52 7.37
N ARG A 264 -3.83 -23.34 7.15
CA ARG A 264 -4.45 -22.03 7.00
C ARG A 264 -4.50 -21.23 8.31
N ILE A 265 -4.66 -21.92 9.46
CA ILE A 265 -4.52 -21.33 10.81
C ILE A 265 -3.08 -20.83 11.00
N ALA A 266 -2.08 -21.64 10.64
CA ALA A 266 -0.68 -21.27 10.73
C ALA A 266 -0.38 -20.00 9.93
N VAL A 267 -0.88 -19.89 8.69
CA VAL A 267 -0.76 -18.69 7.86
C VAL A 267 -1.44 -17.48 8.51
N ALA A 268 -2.61 -17.65 9.16
CA ALA A 268 -3.28 -16.56 9.85
C ALA A 268 -2.49 -16.10 11.09
N HIS A 269 -1.92 -17.00 11.88
CA HIS A 269 -1.00 -16.67 12.97
C HIS A 269 0.23 -15.92 12.48
N PHE A 270 0.85 -16.37 11.39
CA PHE A 270 2.00 -15.67 10.79
C PHE A 270 1.65 -14.23 10.39
N ARG A 271 0.52 -14.05 9.70
CA ARG A 271 0.05 -12.72 9.30
C ARG A 271 -0.27 -11.81 10.49
N ALA A 272 -0.68 -12.40 11.61
CA ALA A 272 -0.90 -11.70 12.87
C ALA A 272 0.39 -11.40 13.66
N GLY A 273 1.56 -11.85 13.17
CA GLY A 273 2.86 -11.71 13.84
C GLY A 273 3.06 -12.69 15.02
N ARG A 274 2.25 -13.75 15.09
CA ARG A 274 2.32 -14.81 16.13
C ARG A 274 3.13 -15.99 15.60
N HIS A 275 4.45 -15.81 15.54
CA HIS A 275 5.33 -16.75 14.84
C HIS A 275 5.47 -18.11 15.54
N ARG A 276 5.45 -18.15 16.89
CA ARG A 276 5.51 -19.42 17.65
C ARG A 276 4.26 -20.26 17.39
N GLU A 277 3.10 -19.63 17.45
CA GLU A 277 1.82 -20.29 17.19
C GLU A 277 1.71 -20.72 15.71
N ALA A 278 2.28 -19.94 14.79
CA ALA A 278 2.31 -20.32 13.38
C ALA A 278 3.14 -21.59 13.16
N ILE A 279 4.32 -21.70 13.77
CA ILE A 279 5.17 -22.89 13.66
C ILE A 279 4.46 -24.11 14.28
N ALA A 280 3.91 -23.97 15.48
CA ALA A 280 3.18 -25.06 16.14
C ALA A 280 2.01 -25.58 15.27
N ALA A 281 1.22 -24.66 14.69
CA ALA A 281 0.12 -25.05 13.81
C ALA A 281 0.62 -25.69 12.48
N PHE A 282 1.79 -25.30 11.96
CA PHE A 282 2.41 -26.01 10.83
C PHE A 282 2.92 -27.40 11.20
N ASP A 283 3.46 -27.57 12.40
CA ASP A 283 3.91 -28.89 12.89
C ASP A 283 2.71 -29.81 13.07
N ASP A 284 1.60 -29.34 13.63
CA ASP A 284 0.35 -30.10 13.72
C ASP A 284 -0.22 -30.44 12.33
N ALA A 285 -0.15 -29.48 11.39
CA ALA A 285 -0.57 -29.71 10.00
C ALA A 285 0.30 -30.77 9.30
N MET A 286 1.60 -30.85 9.63
CA MET A 286 2.49 -31.88 9.10
C MET A 286 2.11 -33.25 9.59
N VAL A 287 1.84 -33.42 10.90
CA VAL A 287 1.36 -34.67 11.47
C VAL A 287 0.05 -35.12 10.80
N ALA A 288 -0.86 -34.19 10.55
CA ALA A 288 -2.12 -34.51 9.85
C ALA A 288 -1.87 -34.94 8.40
N ALA A 289 -0.99 -34.24 7.65
CA ALA A 289 -0.63 -34.60 6.28
C ALA A 289 0.04 -35.99 6.18
N GLU A 290 0.90 -36.33 7.12
CA GLU A 290 1.53 -37.66 7.20
C GLU A 290 0.49 -38.75 7.48
N ARG A 291 -0.45 -38.52 8.40
CA ARG A 291 -1.56 -39.45 8.67
C ARG A 291 -2.47 -39.64 7.45
N ALA A 292 -2.72 -38.57 6.72
CA ALA A 292 -3.48 -38.61 5.47
C ALA A 292 -2.71 -39.27 4.31
N ARG A 293 -1.38 -39.46 4.43
CA ARG A 293 -0.47 -39.83 3.36
C ARG A 293 -0.56 -38.90 2.14
N ASP A 294 -0.84 -37.62 2.41
CA ASP A 294 -0.98 -36.58 1.40
C ASP A 294 0.35 -35.85 1.22
N HIS A 295 1.12 -36.30 0.25
CA HIS A 295 2.44 -35.71 -0.05
C HIS A 295 2.36 -34.29 -0.60
N ALA A 296 1.28 -33.94 -1.31
CA ALA A 296 1.08 -32.58 -1.83
C ALA A 296 0.78 -31.62 -0.70
N LEU A 297 -0.07 -32.01 0.26
CA LEU A 297 -0.33 -31.23 1.46
C LEU A 297 0.94 -31.07 2.31
N ALA A 298 1.71 -32.15 2.53
CA ALA A 298 2.98 -32.10 3.25
C ALA A 298 3.97 -31.11 2.60
N ALA A 299 4.07 -31.08 1.28
CA ALA A 299 4.88 -30.12 0.55
C ALA A 299 4.36 -28.67 0.76
N GLN A 300 3.06 -28.42 0.67
CA GLN A 300 2.46 -27.13 0.95
C GLN A 300 2.69 -26.64 2.39
N VAL A 301 2.63 -27.54 3.35
CA VAL A 301 2.93 -27.24 4.77
C VAL A 301 4.39 -26.83 4.92
N ARG A 302 5.34 -27.58 4.32
CA ARG A 302 6.77 -27.25 4.34
C ARG A 302 7.07 -25.88 3.70
N LEU A 303 6.44 -25.57 2.56
CA LEU A 303 6.58 -24.25 1.94
C LEU A 303 6.13 -23.12 2.89
N GLY A 304 4.98 -23.29 3.52
CA GLY A 304 4.47 -22.30 4.46
C GLY A 304 5.35 -22.18 5.72
N ARG A 305 5.78 -23.32 6.30
CA ARG A 305 6.67 -23.35 7.46
C ARG A 305 8.03 -22.75 7.13
N GLY A 306 8.59 -23.09 5.98
CA GLY A 306 9.86 -22.53 5.51
C GLY A 306 9.84 -21.01 5.40
N ALA A 307 8.75 -20.42 4.87
CA ALA A 307 8.58 -18.97 4.80
C ALA A 307 8.56 -18.31 6.21
N VAL A 308 7.88 -18.94 7.19
CA VAL A 308 7.86 -18.44 8.58
C VAL A 308 9.25 -18.57 9.23
N LEU A 309 9.89 -19.72 9.07
CA LEU A 309 11.24 -19.98 9.60
C LEU A 309 12.26 -18.98 9.05
N GLN A 310 12.15 -18.63 7.77
CA GLN A 310 12.93 -17.57 7.17
C GLN A 310 12.67 -16.23 7.88
N GLY A 311 11.41 -15.84 8.05
CA GLY A 311 11.04 -14.56 8.68
C GLY A 311 11.59 -14.41 10.12
N ILE A 312 11.74 -15.51 10.87
CA ILE A 312 12.30 -15.49 12.23
C ILE A 312 13.79 -15.81 12.30
N GLY A 313 14.46 -15.91 11.15
CA GLY A 313 15.93 -16.13 11.11
C GLY A 313 16.38 -17.57 11.30
N ARG A 314 15.49 -18.58 11.25
CA ARG A 314 15.86 -20.01 11.27
C ARG A 314 16.18 -20.52 9.87
N VAL A 315 17.19 -19.91 9.23
CA VAL A 315 17.49 -20.04 7.80
C VAL A 315 17.83 -21.47 7.38
N GLN A 316 18.57 -22.21 8.19
CA GLN A 316 18.95 -23.60 7.85
C GLN A 316 17.71 -24.49 7.71
N GLU A 317 16.83 -24.45 8.70
CA GLU A 317 15.60 -25.23 8.70
C GLU A 317 14.63 -24.80 7.60
N SER A 318 14.57 -23.49 7.32
CA SER A 318 13.83 -22.96 6.18
C SER A 318 14.33 -23.58 4.87
N GLY A 319 15.64 -23.54 4.63
CA GLY A 319 16.24 -24.08 3.42
C GLY A 319 15.99 -25.58 3.25
N ASP A 320 16.01 -26.36 4.34
CA ASP A 320 15.72 -27.80 4.32
C ASP A 320 14.25 -28.08 3.95
N ASP A 321 13.32 -27.33 4.56
CA ASP A 321 11.91 -27.44 4.23
C ASP A 321 11.60 -27.09 2.78
N LEU A 322 12.16 -25.97 2.29
CA LEU A 322 11.90 -25.51 0.93
C LEU A 322 12.45 -26.47 -0.13
N ARG A 323 13.66 -27.01 0.07
CA ARG A 323 14.25 -28.04 -0.83
C ARG A 323 13.43 -29.32 -0.83
N THR A 324 13.07 -29.82 0.38
CA THR A 324 12.25 -31.04 0.50
C THR A 324 10.87 -30.86 -0.17
N ALA A 325 10.28 -29.67 -0.07
CA ALA A 325 9.03 -29.36 -0.74
C ALA A 325 9.16 -29.33 -2.25
N LEU A 326 10.26 -28.78 -2.79
CA LEU A 326 10.53 -28.80 -4.24
C LEU A 326 10.71 -30.22 -4.75
N ASP A 327 11.54 -31.05 -4.07
CA ASP A 327 11.74 -32.43 -4.45
C ASP A 327 10.42 -33.25 -4.45
N ALA A 328 9.51 -32.94 -3.53
CA ALA A 328 8.20 -33.59 -3.49
C ALA A 328 7.30 -33.14 -4.64
N ALA A 329 7.31 -31.84 -4.97
CA ALA A 329 6.54 -31.28 -6.08
C ALA A 329 7.04 -31.80 -7.45
N GLU A 330 8.36 -31.95 -7.60
CA GLU A 330 8.96 -32.51 -8.82
C GLU A 330 8.57 -33.98 -9.01
N ARG A 331 8.66 -34.80 -7.97
CA ARG A 331 8.23 -36.21 -8.00
C ARG A 331 6.74 -36.40 -8.28
N ALA A 332 5.93 -35.46 -7.81
CA ALA A 332 4.50 -35.46 -8.08
C ALA A 332 4.12 -34.92 -9.46
N HIS A 333 5.07 -34.36 -10.21
CA HIS A 333 4.84 -33.62 -11.46
C HIS A 333 3.78 -32.51 -11.32
N ASP A 334 3.70 -31.89 -10.12
CA ASP A 334 2.75 -30.81 -9.79
C ASP A 334 3.39 -29.45 -10.16
N ALA A 335 3.18 -29.01 -11.40
CA ALA A 335 3.76 -27.77 -11.90
C ALA A 335 3.37 -26.52 -11.09
N PRO A 336 2.10 -26.30 -10.65
CA PRO A 336 1.75 -25.22 -9.75
C PRO A 336 2.49 -25.25 -8.41
N LEU A 337 2.68 -26.42 -7.82
CA LEU A 337 3.41 -26.58 -6.58
C LEU A 337 4.91 -26.33 -6.76
N GLN A 338 5.50 -26.78 -7.88
CA GLN A 338 6.88 -26.48 -8.26
C GLN A 338 7.08 -24.97 -8.43
N ALA A 339 6.18 -24.28 -9.12
CA ALA A 339 6.24 -22.83 -9.29
C ALA A 339 6.32 -22.11 -7.94
N ARG A 340 5.48 -22.51 -6.97
CA ARG A 340 5.49 -21.95 -5.63
C ARG A 340 6.76 -22.30 -4.86
N ALA A 341 7.27 -23.53 -4.98
CA ALA A 341 8.50 -23.95 -4.33
C ALA A 341 9.71 -23.15 -4.88
N HIS A 342 9.81 -23.01 -6.18
CA HIS A 342 10.84 -22.18 -6.81
C HIS A 342 10.72 -20.71 -6.40
N ARG A 343 9.50 -20.15 -6.26
CA ARG A 343 9.30 -18.79 -5.76
C ARG A 343 9.84 -18.61 -4.33
N GLU A 344 9.53 -19.53 -3.42
CA GLU A 344 10.04 -19.44 -2.04
C GLU A 344 11.58 -19.58 -2.00
N LEU A 345 12.16 -20.46 -2.85
CA LEU A 345 13.60 -20.60 -2.98
C LEU A 345 14.25 -19.34 -3.62
N LEU A 346 13.58 -18.67 -4.56
CA LEU A 346 14.01 -17.37 -5.05
C LEU A 346 14.12 -16.36 -3.92
N LEU A 347 13.06 -16.20 -3.11
CA LEU A 347 13.05 -15.28 -1.96
C LEU A 347 14.12 -15.66 -0.93
N PHE A 348 14.24 -16.94 -0.64
CA PHE A 348 15.26 -17.46 0.26
C PHE A 348 16.68 -17.10 -0.20
N HIS A 349 17.03 -17.39 -1.46
CA HIS A 349 18.34 -17.10 -1.97
C HIS A 349 18.62 -15.62 -2.21
N THR A 350 17.59 -14.80 -2.45
CA THR A 350 17.74 -13.34 -2.51
C THR A 350 18.19 -12.77 -1.17
N MET A 351 17.75 -13.36 -0.06
CA MET A 351 18.01 -12.85 1.30
C MET A 351 19.14 -13.60 2.03
N ALA A 352 19.43 -14.86 1.67
CA ALA A 352 20.34 -15.69 2.46
C ALA A 352 21.24 -16.61 1.60
N GLY A 353 21.29 -16.44 0.31
CA GLY A 353 22.04 -17.32 -0.56
C GLY A 353 22.79 -16.64 -1.71
N PRO A 354 23.48 -17.43 -2.56
CA PRO A 354 24.14 -16.90 -3.73
C PRO A 354 23.13 -16.34 -4.74
N PRO A 355 23.38 -15.17 -5.33
CA PRO A 355 22.48 -14.54 -6.33
C PRO A 355 22.19 -15.43 -7.56
N GLU A 356 23.16 -16.22 -7.99
CA GLU A 356 23.00 -17.15 -9.11
C GLU A 356 21.90 -18.19 -8.86
N ARG A 357 21.81 -18.73 -7.63
CA ARG A 357 20.72 -19.64 -7.27
C ARG A 357 19.37 -18.94 -7.25
N ALA A 358 19.32 -17.71 -6.76
CA ALA A 358 18.11 -16.90 -6.78
C ALA A 358 17.63 -16.70 -8.24
N ARG A 359 18.53 -16.32 -9.16
CA ARG A 359 18.22 -16.18 -10.60
C ARG A 359 17.69 -17.48 -11.21
N HIS A 360 18.34 -18.62 -10.91
CA HIS A 360 17.90 -19.93 -11.39
C HIS A 360 16.46 -20.24 -10.95
N HIS A 361 16.18 -20.13 -9.64
CA HIS A 361 14.84 -20.40 -9.12
C HIS A 361 13.81 -19.38 -9.62
N GLY A 362 14.18 -18.13 -9.78
CA GLY A 362 13.32 -17.08 -10.33
C GLY A 362 12.90 -17.37 -11.77
N ALA A 363 13.84 -17.73 -12.65
CA ALA A 363 13.54 -18.08 -14.02
C ALA A 363 12.62 -19.29 -14.13
N ARG A 364 12.85 -20.34 -13.32
CA ARG A 364 12.00 -21.54 -13.29
C ARG A 364 10.61 -21.24 -12.78
N ALA A 365 10.49 -20.45 -11.69
CA ALA A 365 9.20 -20.08 -11.12
C ALA A 365 8.35 -19.26 -12.11
N ILE A 366 8.96 -18.31 -12.82
CA ILE A 366 8.27 -17.49 -13.81
C ILE A 366 7.75 -18.36 -14.94
N ALA A 367 8.61 -19.22 -15.53
CA ALA A 367 8.22 -20.10 -16.62
C ALA A 367 7.03 -21.00 -16.24
N LEU A 368 7.11 -21.67 -15.09
CA LEU A 368 6.02 -22.54 -14.59
C LEU A 368 4.74 -21.76 -14.26
N ALA A 369 4.87 -20.54 -13.74
CA ALA A 369 3.71 -19.70 -13.44
C ALA A 369 3.02 -19.19 -14.71
N GLU A 370 3.78 -18.86 -15.75
CA GLU A 370 3.25 -18.46 -17.05
C GLU A 370 2.54 -19.63 -17.75
N GLU A 371 3.15 -20.82 -17.75
CA GLU A 371 2.55 -22.05 -18.30
C GLU A 371 1.24 -22.42 -17.60
N SER A 372 1.17 -22.26 -16.29
CA SER A 372 -0.02 -22.57 -15.47
C SER A 372 -1.04 -21.42 -15.40
N GLY A 373 -0.71 -20.23 -15.88
CA GLY A 373 -1.53 -19.03 -15.76
C GLY A 373 -1.61 -18.47 -14.33
N ASP A 374 -0.71 -18.83 -13.41
CA ASP A 374 -0.67 -18.34 -12.04
C ASP A 374 -0.03 -16.93 -11.99
N ARG A 375 -0.85 -15.92 -12.33
CA ARG A 375 -0.42 -14.52 -12.36
C ARG A 375 0.09 -14.00 -11.02
N TYR A 376 -0.41 -14.55 -9.90
CA TYR A 376 0.05 -14.14 -8.57
C TYR A 376 1.49 -14.59 -8.31
N VAL A 377 1.82 -15.85 -8.60
CA VAL A 377 3.19 -16.37 -8.51
C VAL A 377 4.10 -15.60 -9.46
N ALA A 378 3.69 -15.40 -10.73
CA ALA A 378 4.45 -14.62 -11.69
C ALA A 378 4.76 -13.20 -11.17
N CYS A 379 3.75 -12.47 -10.67
CA CYS A 379 3.92 -11.12 -10.11
C CYS A 379 4.95 -11.08 -8.99
N THR A 380 4.84 -11.98 -8.01
CA THR A 380 5.75 -12.04 -6.86
C THR A 380 7.16 -12.45 -7.25
N CYS A 381 7.32 -13.31 -8.26
CA CYS A 381 8.63 -13.67 -8.82
C CYS A 381 9.28 -12.48 -9.54
N HIS A 382 8.54 -11.77 -10.37
CA HIS A 382 9.04 -10.56 -11.03
C HIS A 382 9.43 -9.48 -10.03
N TRP A 383 8.64 -9.28 -8.97
CA TRP A 383 9.00 -8.39 -7.88
C TRP A 383 10.32 -8.80 -7.21
N ALA A 384 10.50 -10.07 -6.84
CA ALA A 384 11.72 -10.55 -6.21
C ALA A 384 12.95 -10.48 -7.13
N MET A 385 12.77 -10.80 -8.42
CA MET A 385 13.84 -10.66 -9.43
C MET A 385 14.24 -9.20 -9.63
N SER A 386 13.31 -8.25 -9.52
CA SER A 386 13.66 -6.83 -9.61
C SER A 386 14.49 -6.39 -8.39
N VAL A 387 14.16 -6.87 -7.18
CA VAL A 387 14.97 -6.62 -5.98
C VAL A 387 16.39 -7.17 -6.17
N LEU A 388 16.50 -8.43 -6.62
CA LEU A 388 17.79 -9.07 -6.87
C LEU A 388 18.61 -8.28 -7.90
N GLY A 389 18.00 -7.87 -9.01
CA GLY A 389 18.65 -7.07 -10.05
C GLY A 389 19.17 -5.73 -9.52
N GLY A 390 18.39 -5.07 -8.64
CA GLY A 390 18.80 -3.83 -7.97
C GLY A 390 19.99 -4.04 -7.02
N LEU A 391 20.02 -5.13 -6.26
CA LEU A 391 21.13 -5.46 -5.36
C LEU A 391 22.44 -5.77 -6.11
N THR A 392 22.32 -6.44 -7.26
CA THR A 392 23.47 -6.91 -8.06
C THR A 392 23.84 -5.97 -9.22
N GLY A 393 23.20 -4.79 -9.33
CA GLY A 393 23.54 -3.76 -10.32
C GLY A 393 23.11 -4.05 -11.75
N HIS A 394 22.15 -4.96 -11.96
CA HIS A 394 21.56 -5.26 -13.26
C HIS A 394 20.35 -4.36 -13.53
N GLU A 395 20.58 -3.07 -13.81
CA GLU A 395 19.56 -2.04 -13.87
C GLU A 395 18.44 -2.32 -14.89
N GLU A 396 18.80 -2.74 -16.10
CA GLU A 396 17.81 -3.07 -17.15
C GLU A 396 16.93 -4.27 -16.77
N GLU A 397 17.52 -5.29 -16.14
CA GLU A 397 16.79 -6.46 -15.64
C GLU A 397 15.85 -6.06 -14.51
N CYS A 398 16.35 -5.27 -13.58
CA CYS A 398 15.60 -4.70 -12.48
C CYS A 398 14.38 -3.91 -12.98
N ALA A 399 14.55 -2.99 -13.92
CA ALA A 399 13.49 -2.18 -14.49
C ALA A 399 12.43 -3.02 -15.21
N ARG A 400 12.84 -3.97 -16.05
CA ARG A 400 11.92 -4.88 -16.76
C ARG A 400 11.06 -5.68 -15.80
N HIS A 401 11.68 -6.29 -14.79
CA HIS A 401 10.97 -7.11 -13.82
C HIS A 401 10.03 -6.24 -12.94
N MET A 402 10.45 -5.04 -12.55
CA MET A 402 9.59 -4.11 -11.80
C MET A 402 8.38 -3.67 -12.61
N GLN A 403 8.58 -3.35 -13.88
CA GLN A 403 7.49 -3.00 -14.78
C GLN A 403 6.48 -4.16 -14.89
N ARG A 404 6.97 -5.38 -15.16
CA ARG A 404 6.09 -6.55 -15.30
C ARG A 404 5.34 -6.89 -14.01
N ALA A 405 5.99 -6.78 -12.86
CA ALA A 405 5.33 -6.94 -11.55
C ALA A 405 4.20 -5.92 -11.36
N THR A 406 4.44 -4.67 -11.77
CA THR A 406 3.44 -3.59 -11.67
C THR A 406 2.22 -3.88 -12.54
N GLU A 407 2.42 -4.25 -13.81
CA GLU A 407 1.36 -4.63 -14.74
C GLU A 407 0.50 -5.78 -14.19
N LEU A 408 1.15 -6.84 -13.70
CA LEU A 408 0.46 -8.00 -13.13
C LEU A 408 -0.30 -7.65 -11.85
N ALA A 409 0.23 -6.77 -11.01
CA ALA A 409 -0.46 -6.31 -9.80
C ALA A 409 -1.72 -5.47 -10.14
N GLU A 410 -1.67 -4.69 -11.23
CA GLU A 410 -2.81 -3.94 -11.76
C GLU A 410 -3.86 -4.88 -12.37
N GLU A 411 -3.45 -5.85 -13.21
CA GLU A 411 -4.33 -6.87 -13.77
C GLU A 411 -5.06 -7.67 -12.68
N LEU A 412 -4.37 -8.00 -11.59
CA LEU A 412 -4.93 -8.70 -10.43
C LEU A 412 -5.76 -7.81 -9.51
N ASN A 413 -5.76 -6.50 -9.74
CA ASN A 413 -6.39 -5.49 -8.88
C ASN A 413 -6.07 -5.73 -7.39
N SER A 414 -4.83 -6.10 -7.08
CA SER A 414 -4.41 -6.50 -5.73
C SER A 414 -3.72 -5.35 -4.98
N PRO A 415 -4.38 -4.74 -3.99
CA PRO A 415 -3.75 -3.69 -3.17
C PRO A 415 -2.50 -4.15 -2.42
N LEU A 416 -2.45 -5.44 -2.04
CA LEU A 416 -1.31 -6.00 -1.31
C LEU A 416 -0.06 -6.14 -2.20
N LEU A 417 -0.22 -6.58 -3.45
CA LEU A 417 0.90 -6.67 -4.39
C LEU A 417 1.41 -5.27 -4.74
N ARG A 418 0.49 -4.32 -4.95
CA ARG A 418 0.86 -2.91 -5.18
C ARG A 418 1.65 -2.35 -4.00
N LEU A 419 1.21 -2.64 -2.77
CA LEU A 419 1.89 -2.19 -1.56
C LEU A 419 3.33 -2.74 -1.46
N ALA A 420 3.54 -4.02 -1.79
CA ALA A 420 4.87 -4.64 -1.81
C ALA A 420 5.80 -4.01 -2.88
N ILE A 421 5.25 -3.68 -4.04
CA ILE A 421 5.97 -2.99 -5.11
C ILE A 421 6.32 -1.56 -4.69
N ASP A 422 5.37 -0.83 -4.13
CA ASP A 422 5.55 0.56 -3.72
C ASP A 422 6.59 0.69 -2.60
N GLU A 423 6.67 -0.28 -1.70
CA GLU A 423 7.69 -0.34 -0.65
C GLU A 423 9.11 -0.29 -1.23
N VAL A 424 9.41 -1.14 -2.20
CA VAL A 424 10.72 -1.18 -2.87
C VAL A 424 10.96 0.11 -3.66
N ARG A 425 9.93 0.64 -4.30
CA ARG A 425 10.02 1.92 -5.04
C ARG A 425 10.35 3.10 -4.14
N VAL A 426 9.83 3.15 -2.90
CA VAL A 426 10.17 4.20 -1.92
C VAL A 426 11.63 4.10 -1.54
N GLU A 427 12.14 2.89 -1.27
CA GLU A 427 13.56 2.68 -0.97
C GLU A 427 14.47 3.14 -2.12
N TRP A 428 14.13 2.75 -3.35
CA TRP A 428 14.91 3.16 -4.51
C TRP A 428 14.84 4.66 -4.78
N ALA A 429 13.67 5.28 -4.58
CA ALA A 429 13.52 6.73 -4.72
C ALA A 429 14.48 7.50 -3.81
N TYR A 430 14.77 6.99 -2.62
CA TYR A 430 15.80 7.57 -1.74
C TYR A 430 17.18 7.52 -2.40
N GLY A 431 17.61 6.36 -2.90
CA GLY A 431 18.91 6.18 -3.54
C GLY A 431 19.05 6.98 -4.83
N MET A 432 18.05 6.90 -5.70
CA MET A 432 18.04 7.58 -7.00
C MET A 432 17.87 9.11 -6.89
N GLY A 433 17.61 9.62 -5.71
CA GLY A 433 17.39 11.05 -5.50
C GLY A 433 16.02 11.58 -5.94
N ALA A 434 15.07 10.70 -6.19
CA ALA A 434 13.69 11.05 -6.55
C ALA A 434 12.82 11.31 -5.29
N TRP A 435 13.30 12.19 -4.41
CA TRP A 435 12.76 12.33 -3.05
C TRP A 435 11.33 12.85 -2.99
N ASP A 436 10.91 13.75 -3.90
CA ASP A 436 9.51 14.21 -3.95
C ASP A 436 8.54 13.08 -4.30
N THR A 437 8.89 12.31 -5.34
CA THR A 437 8.12 11.13 -5.74
C THR A 437 8.12 10.08 -4.63
N GLY A 438 9.29 9.85 -4.00
CA GLY A 438 9.45 8.91 -2.90
C GLY A 438 8.59 9.24 -1.68
N LEU A 439 8.53 10.52 -1.28
CA LEU A 439 7.67 10.97 -0.18
C LEU A 439 6.18 10.81 -0.53
N ALA A 440 5.76 11.29 -1.70
CA ALA A 440 4.37 11.16 -2.13
C ALA A 440 3.92 9.70 -2.21
N LEU A 441 4.80 8.80 -2.66
CA LEU A 441 4.54 7.37 -2.72
C LEU A 441 4.51 6.74 -1.32
N GLY A 442 5.50 7.06 -0.48
CA GLY A 442 5.62 6.53 0.88
C GLY A 442 4.42 6.87 1.75
N GLU A 443 3.99 8.14 1.75
CA GLU A 443 2.81 8.58 2.50
C GLU A 443 1.54 7.83 2.07
N ARG A 444 1.32 7.67 0.75
CA ARG A 444 0.18 6.90 0.25
C ARG A 444 0.28 5.41 0.62
N ALA A 445 1.46 4.82 0.49
CA ALA A 445 1.69 3.41 0.83
C ALA A 445 1.49 3.14 2.33
N ILE A 446 1.95 4.05 3.21
CA ILE A 446 1.73 3.97 4.66
C ILE A 446 0.24 4.06 4.98
N ALA A 447 -0.50 5.01 4.38
CA ALA A 447 -1.94 5.13 4.57
C ALA A 447 -2.68 3.87 4.11
N LEU A 448 -2.31 3.31 2.95
CA LEU A 448 -2.87 2.06 2.43
C LEU A 448 -2.54 0.87 3.36
N ALA A 449 -1.30 0.72 3.82
CA ALA A 449 -0.90 -0.34 4.73
C ALA A 449 -1.69 -0.30 6.05
N ARG A 450 -1.91 0.91 6.59
CA ARG A 450 -2.75 1.12 7.79
C ARG A 450 -4.21 0.73 7.54
N SER A 451 -4.79 1.14 6.42
CA SER A 451 -6.18 0.81 6.05
C SER A 451 -6.38 -0.69 5.87
N LEU A 452 -5.38 -1.39 5.32
CA LEU A 452 -5.36 -2.83 5.13
C LEU A 452 -4.85 -3.61 6.36
N ARG A 453 -4.52 -2.92 7.46
CA ARG A 453 -3.95 -3.50 8.69
C ARG A 453 -2.70 -4.37 8.46
N GLN A 454 -1.86 -4.00 7.47
CA GLN A 454 -0.65 -4.74 7.09
C GLN A 454 0.54 -4.38 8.00
N ARG A 455 0.49 -4.84 9.24
CA ARG A 455 1.49 -4.50 10.28
C ARG A 455 2.92 -4.93 9.93
N GLN A 456 3.09 -6.00 9.17
CA GLN A 456 4.42 -6.52 8.79
C GLN A 456 5.15 -5.63 7.78
N MET A 457 4.42 -4.89 6.93
CA MET A 457 5.03 -4.02 5.92
C MET A 457 5.29 -2.60 6.43
N LEU A 458 4.54 -2.16 7.45
CA LEU A 458 4.63 -0.80 7.97
C LEU A 458 6.03 -0.38 8.43
N PRO A 459 6.81 -1.17 9.20
CA PRO A 459 8.14 -0.73 9.67
C PRO A 459 9.07 -0.36 8.52
N ARG A 460 9.10 -1.14 7.43
CA ARG A 460 9.94 -0.84 6.27
C ARG A 460 9.49 0.43 5.56
N LEU A 461 8.20 0.56 5.27
CA LEU A 461 7.64 1.76 4.64
C LEU A 461 7.92 3.03 5.45
N LEU A 462 7.75 2.97 6.77
CA LEU A 462 8.04 4.07 7.69
C LEU A 462 9.52 4.44 7.64
N VAL A 463 10.42 3.44 7.72
CA VAL A 463 11.86 3.68 7.71
C VAL A 463 12.33 4.26 6.37
N TRP A 464 11.92 3.69 5.23
CA TRP A 464 12.33 4.21 3.91
C TRP A 464 11.81 5.63 3.67
N THR A 465 10.60 5.94 4.12
CA THR A 465 10.04 7.29 4.05
C THR A 465 10.79 8.24 5.00
N ALA A 466 11.10 7.78 6.23
CA ALA A 466 11.88 8.54 7.20
C ALA A 466 13.28 8.88 6.70
N MET A 467 13.94 7.99 5.95
CA MET A 467 15.26 8.28 5.37
C MET A 467 15.25 9.48 4.42
N ILE A 468 14.17 9.65 3.65
CA ILE A 468 14.01 10.84 2.80
C ILE A 468 13.82 12.10 3.66
N TYR A 469 13.00 12.01 4.72
CA TYR A 469 12.84 13.12 5.67
C TYR A 469 14.16 13.49 6.37
N LEU A 470 14.98 12.48 6.76
CA LEU A 470 16.33 12.72 7.30
C LEU A 470 17.24 13.42 6.29
N GLY A 471 17.22 12.99 5.02
CA GLY A 471 17.96 13.63 3.94
C GLY A 471 17.59 15.11 3.75
N ARG A 472 16.31 15.46 3.97
CA ARG A 472 15.80 16.85 3.94
C ARG A 472 15.95 17.59 5.27
N TYR A 473 16.46 16.93 6.29
CA TYR A 473 16.61 17.45 7.65
C TYR A 473 15.26 17.83 8.32
N GLN A 474 14.20 17.08 8.00
CA GLN A 474 12.88 17.20 8.64
C GLN A 474 12.79 16.21 9.83
N LEU A 475 13.52 16.54 10.89
CA LEU A 475 13.85 15.63 11.98
C LEU A 475 12.61 15.16 12.78
N ASP A 476 11.63 16.03 13.01
CA ASP A 476 10.43 15.68 13.79
C ASP A 476 9.60 14.60 13.08
N ARG A 477 9.39 14.76 11.76
CA ARG A 477 8.67 13.76 10.95
C ARG A 477 9.43 12.45 10.88
N ALA A 478 10.74 12.52 10.63
CA ALA A 478 11.59 11.34 10.60
C ALA A 478 11.57 10.59 11.92
N LYS A 479 11.67 11.31 13.05
CA LYS A 479 11.63 10.74 14.40
C LYS A 479 10.31 9.99 14.66
N ALA A 480 9.18 10.61 14.34
CA ALA A 480 7.87 10.00 14.52
C ALA A 480 7.76 8.66 13.77
N TYR A 481 8.25 8.59 12.53
CA TYR A 481 8.22 7.36 11.72
C TYR A 481 9.21 6.30 12.22
N VAL A 482 10.41 6.70 12.64
CA VAL A 482 11.41 5.78 13.21
C VAL A 482 10.92 5.19 14.53
N ASP A 483 10.30 5.99 15.39
CA ASP A 483 9.75 5.53 16.67
C ASP A 483 8.54 4.59 16.45
N GLU A 484 7.62 4.94 15.54
CA GLU A 484 6.49 4.05 15.19
C GLU A 484 6.99 2.72 14.61
N ALA A 485 7.99 2.74 13.72
CA ALA A 485 8.58 1.52 13.17
C ALA A 485 9.21 0.64 14.27
N TRP A 486 9.86 1.25 15.25
CA TRP A 486 10.42 0.55 16.41
C TRP A 486 9.34 -0.13 17.26
N GLU A 487 8.28 0.59 17.61
CA GLU A 487 7.15 0.06 18.39
C GLU A 487 6.46 -1.10 17.67
N LEU A 488 6.19 -0.93 16.38
CA LEU A 488 5.54 -1.97 15.55
C LEU A 488 6.40 -3.23 15.41
N SER A 489 7.72 -3.08 15.31
CA SER A 489 8.65 -4.20 15.17
C SER A 489 8.67 -5.11 16.39
N GLY A 490 8.36 -4.58 17.58
CA GLY A 490 8.44 -5.29 18.84
C GLY A 490 9.88 -5.60 19.28
N ALA A 491 10.89 -4.96 18.68
CA ALA A 491 12.31 -5.19 18.99
C ALA A 491 12.68 -4.87 20.44
N GLY A 492 11.86 -4.10 21.16
CA GLY A 492 12.06 -3.80 22.58
C GLY A 492 11.52 -4.87 23.53
N ASP A 493 10.80 -5.88 23.05
CA ASP A 493 10.21 -6.95 23.85
C ASP A 493 11.04 -8.23 23.73
N PRO A 494 11.79 -8.63 24.81
CA PRO A 494 12.67 -9.80 24.77
C PRO A 494 11.92 -11.12 24.64
N ASP A 495 10.64 -11.17 25.00
CA ASP A 495 9.82 -12.39 24.97
C ASP A 495 9.13 -12.61 23.61
N ARG A 496 9.18 -11.61 22.74
CA ARG A 496 8.56 -11.68 21.43
C ARG A 496 9.47 -12.36 20.41
N ALA A 497 8.93 -13.30 19.63
CA ALA A 497 9.62 -13.82 18.46
C ALA A 497 9.74 -12.72 17.42
N LEU A 498 10.97 -12.32 17.07
CA LEU A 498 11.26 -11.20 16.21
C LEU A 498 11.10 -11.61 14.73
N ASP A 499 10.37 -10.82 13.96
CA ASP A 499 10.36 -10.88 12.49
C ASP A 499 11.54 -10.04 11.98
N VAL A 500 12.52 -10.69 11.36
CA VAL A 500 13.73 -10.05 10.84
C VAL A 500 13.40 -8.93 9.86
N ASN A 501 12.35 -9.11 9.06
CA ASN A 501 11.90 -8.11 8.09
C ASN A 501 11.23 -6.86 8.72
N MET A 502 10.91 -6.93 10.02
CA MET A 502 10.41 -5.78 10.78
C MET A 502 11.50 -5.15 11.65
N VAL A 503 12.28 -6.01 12.32
CA VAL A 503 13.23 -5.58 13.34
C VAL A 503 14.48 -4.96 12.72
N VAL A 504 15.04 -5.54 11.67
CA VAL A 504 16.26 -5.02 11.03
C VAL A 504 16.02 -3.63 10.42
N PRO A 505 14.94 -3.38 9.66
CA PRO A 505 14.61 -2.01 9.21
C PRO A 505 14.46 -1.00 10.36
N ALA A 506 13.86 -1.39 11.48
CA ALA A 506 13.73 -0.51 12.64
C ALA A 506 15.12 -0.12 13.23
N HIS A 507 16.08 -1.04 13.26
CA HIS A 507 17.46 -0.73 13.64
C HIS A 507 18.15 0.18 12.62
N ILE A 508 17.94 -0.06 11.31
CA ILE A 508 18.43 0.81 10.23
C ILE A 508 17.90 2.23 10.42
N GLY A 509 16.60 2.39 10.66
CA GLY A 509 15.98 3.69 10.89
C GLY A 509 16.61 4.45 12.06
N ARG A 510 16.81 3.77 13.21
CA ARG A 510 17.46 4.37 14.38
C ARG A 510 18.93 4.71 14.10
N ALA A 511 19.68 3.82 13.47
CA ALA A 511 21.07 4.10 13.13
C ALA A 511 21.21 5.32 12.21
N HIS A 512 20.37 5.45 11.17
CA HIS A 512 20.34 6.61 10.30
C HIS A 512 19.90 7.90 11.00
N TYR A 513 18.92 7.81 11.91
CA TYR A 513 18.47 8.96 12.69
C TYR A 513 19.61 9.53 13.54
N HIS A 514 20.29 8.70 14.33
CA HIS A 514 21.42 9.12 15.15
C HIS A 514 22.62 9.56 14.30
N MET A 515 22.87 8.92 13.16
CA MET A 515 23.86 9.35 12.19
C MET A 515 23.61 10.80 11.70
N THR A 516 22.36 11.14 11.45
CA THR A 516 21.97 12.50 11.02
C THR A 516 22.15 13.53 12.12
N LEU A 517 21.99 13.14 13.39
CA LEU A 517 22.21 13.98 14.58
C LEU A 517 23.69 14.07 15.01
N TRP A 518 24.60 13.37 14.33
CA TRP A 518 26.02 13.26 14.69
C TRP A 518 26.28 12.53 16.02
N GLU A 519 25.34 11.73 16.43
CA GLU A 519 25.45 10.87 17.60
C GLU A 519 26.07 9.52 17.20
N TRP A 520 27.36 9.58 16.83
CA TRP A 520 28.10 8.48 16.20
C TRP A 520 28.10 7.20 17.04
N ASP A 521 28.21 7.30 18.36
CA ASP A 521 28.21 6.13 19.26
C ASP A 521 26.84 5.44 19.24
N GLU A 522 25.76 6.20 19.21
CA GLU A 522 24.42 5.66 19.09
C GLU A 522 24.18 5.04 17.70
N ALA A 523 24.64 5.69 16.64
CA ALA A 523 24.55 5.13 15.29
C ALA A 523 25.30 3.78 15.18
N ILE A 524 26.50 3.68 15.76
CA ILE A 524 27.27 2.44 15.81
C ILE A 524 26.57 1.39 16.68
N ARG A 525 26.02 1.77 17.83
CA ARG A 525 25.30 0.89 18.74
C ARG A 525 24.09 0.23 18.06
N TRP A 526 23.25 1.05 17.44
CA TRP A 526 22.07 0.57 16.73
C TRP A 526 22.43 -0.24 15.48
N GLY A 527 23.46 0.19 14.75
CA GLY A 527 23.98 -0.54 13.60
C GLY A 527 24.48 -1.93 13.98
N ARG A 528 25.32 -2.05 15.04
CA ARG A 528 25.84 -3.32 15.55
C ARG A 528 24.74 -4.25 16.07
N ALA A 529 23.73 -3.70 16.76
CA ALA A 529 22.58 -4.48 17.20
C ALA A 529 21.82 -5.08 16.01
N GLY A 530 21.59 -4.29 14.94
CA GLY A 530 21.01 -4.78 13.70
C GLY A 530 21.86 -5.85 13.01
N VAL A 531 23.19 -5.66 12.95
CA VAL A 531 24.13 -6.65 12.40
C VAL A 531 24.10 -7.97 13.17
N ALA A 532 24.03 -7.93 14.50
CA ALA A 532 23.94 -9.15 15.31
C ALA A 532 22.67 -9.98 14.99
N ILE A 533 21.55 -9.30 14.74
CA ILE A 533 20.31 -9.96 14.30
C ILE A 533 20.48 -10.58 12.91
N VAL A 534 21.07 -9.83 11.99
CA VAL A 534 21.35 -10.28 10.62
C VAL A 534 22.26 -11.50 10.62
N ASP A 535 23.33 -11.49 11.42
CA ASP A 535 24.29 -12.60 11.53
C ASP A 535 23.61 -13.86 12.07
N ALA A 536 22.78 -13.71 13.11
CA ALA A 536 22.04 -14.82 13.68
C ALA A 536 20.98 -15.38 12.70
N ALA A 537 20.41 -14.52 11.88
CA ALA A 537 19.34 -14.86 10.95
C ALA A 537 19.81 -15.22 9.53
N GLY A 538 21.10 -15.04 9.20
CA GLY A 538 21.64 -15.29 7.87
C GLY A 538 21.20 -14.32 6.77
N TYR A 539 20.73 -13.13 7.12
CA TYR A 539 20.18 -12.11 6.19
C TYR A 539 21.25 -11.11 5.74
N GLN A 540 22.35 -11.60 5.21
CA GLN A 540 23.53 -10.80 4.89
C GLN A 540 23.30 -9.57 3.99
N PRO A 541 22.38 -9.57 2.97
CA PRO A 541 22.12 -8.38 2.19
C PRO A 541 21.74 -7.15 3.01
N TRP A 542 21.01 -7.27 4.10
CA TRP A 542 20.68 -6.15 4.98
C TRP A 542 21.91 -5.53 5.67
N ALA A 543 22.89 -6.36 6.07
CA ALA A 543 24.14 -5.88 6.63
C ALA A 543 24.91 -5.06 5.60
N VAL A 544 25.11 -5.63 4.41
CA VAL A 544 25.87 -5.05 3.30
C VAL A 544 25.22 -3.79 2.78
N HIS A 545 23.89 -3.81 2.61
CA HIS A 545 23.16 -2.72 1.97
C HIS A 545 23.07 -1.47 2.87
N ARG A 546 22.93 -1.62 4.19
CA ARG A 546 22.59 -0.49 5.07
C ARG A 546 23.41 -0.41 6.36
N LEU A 547 23.64 -1.52 7.06
CA LEU A 547 24.17 -1.46 8.42
C LEU A 547 25.69 -1.26 8.47
N LEU A 548 26.45 -2.06 7.73
CA LEU A 548 27.92 -1.95 7.70
C LEU A 548 28.39 -0.60 7.13
N PRO A 549 27.77 -0.05 6.05
CA PRO A 549 28.12 1.30 5.59
C PRO A 549 27.94 2.38 6.64
N ILE A 550 26.82 2.38 7.38
CA ILE A 550 26.57 3.35 8.46
C ILE A 550 27.60 3.23 9.57
N ILE A 551 27.91 2.00 10.01
CA ILE A 551 28.90 1.75 11.05
C ILE A 551 30.28 2.27 10.61
N ALA A 552 30.70 1.95 9.38
CA ALA A 552 31.98 2.42 8.83
C ALA A 552 32.05 3.95 8.74
N GLU A 553 30.98 4.60 8.22
CA GLU A 553 30.90 6.06 8.12
C GLU A 553 30.95 6.74 9.50
N ALA A 554 30.26 6.18 10.51
CA ALA A 554 30.28 6.69 11.89
C ALA A 554 31.66 6.53 12.54
N GLN A 555 32.34 5.39 12.34
CA GLN A 555 33.68 5.13 12.83
C GLN A 555 34.70 6.08 12.18
N LEU A 556 34.63 6.30 10.86
CA LEU A 556 35.45 7.28 10.16
C LEU A 556 35.22 8.70 10.70
N SER A 557 33.97 9.06 10.99
CA SER A 557 33.60 10.36 11.54
C SER A 557 34.14 10.58 12.96
N LYS A 558 34.36 9.50 13.72
CA LYS A 558 35.03 9.50 15.04
C LYS A 558 36.55 9.43 14.97
N PHE A 559 37.14 9.35 13.80
CA PHE A 559 38.59 9.12 13.59
C PHE A 559 39.05 7.77 14.11
N ASP A 560 38.17 6.77 14.26
CA ASP A 560 38.53 5.40 14.63
C ASP A 560 38.86 4.58 13.37
N ALA A 561 40.04 4.81 12.84
CA ALA A 561 40.49 4.21 11.58
C ALA A 561 40.65 2.68 11.68
N GLU A 562 41.01 2.14 12.85
CA GLU A 562 41.17 0.70 13.05
C GLU A 562 39.84 -0.02 12.96
N ALA A 563 38.83 0.45 13.70
CA ALA A 563 37.49 -0.11 13.63
C ALA A 563 36.86 0.07 12.26
N ALA A 564 37.03 1.23 11.60
CA ALA A 564 36.53 1.48 10.26
C ALA A 564 37.16 0.51 9.24
N ARG A 565 38.45 0.21 9.35
CA ARG A 565 39.13 -0.76 8.48
C ARG A 565 38.58 -2.17 8.65
N ALA A 566 38.35 -2.60 9.89
CA ALA A 566 37.76 -3.91 10.17
C ALA A 566 36.35 -4.03 9.59
N THR A 567 35.52 -2.97 9.76
CA THR A 567 34.15 -2.93 9.23
C THR A 567 34.15 -2.87 7.70
N GLY A 568 35.01 -2.06 7.08
CA GLY A 568 35.15 -1.95 5.61
C GLY A 568 35.63 -3.26 4.97
N ALA A 569 36.59 -3.95 5.60
CA ALA A 569 37.05 -5.27 5.15
C ALA A 569 35.93 -6.33 5.21
N ARG A 570 35.12 -6.30 6.27
CA ARG A 570 33.93 -7.16 6.37
C ARG A 570 32.91 -6.83 5.27
N LEU A 571 32.59 -5.55 5.11
CA LEU A 571 31.67 -5.08 4.07
C LEU A 571 32.09 -5.55 2.68
N ARG A 572 33.38 -5.42 2.35
CA ARG A 572 33.93 -5.87 1.06
C ARG A 572 33.73 -7.36 0.85
N ARG A 573 34.17 -8.19 1.80
CA ARG A 573 34.06 -9.66 1.69
C ARG A 573 32.62 -10.12 1.49
N GLU A 574 31.68 -9.55 2.26
CA GLU A 574 30.27 -9.92 2.16
C GLU A 574 29.64 -9.38 0.88
N ALA A 575 30.00 -8.17 0.45
CA ALA A 575 29.53 -7.60 -0.81
C ALA A 575 30.03 -8.38 -2.04
N GLU A 576 31.29 -8.84 -2.01
CA GLU A 576 31.82 -9.72 -3.06
C GLU A 576 31.08 -11.07 -3.14
N ALA A 577 30.82 -11.68 -2.00
CA ALA A 577 30.10 -12.96 -1.93
C ALA A 577 28.63 -12.86 -2.42
N LEU A 578 28.03 -11.69 -2.29
CA LEU A 578 26.64 -11.39 -2.69
C LEU A 578 26.57 -10.70 -4.07
N GLU A 579 27.67 -10.45 -4.74
CA GLU A 579 27.71 -9.60 -5.97
C GLU A 579 27.02 -8.24 -5.75
N HIS A 580 27.08 -7.71 -4.52
CA HIS A 580 26.31 -6.55 -4.12
C HIS A 580 27.00 -5.25 -4.55
N THR A 581 26.59 -4.70 -5.67
CA THR A 581 27.27 -3.57 -6.34
C THR A 581 27.35 -2.31 -5.47
N LEU A 582 26.25 -1.93 -4.80
CA LEU A 582 26.25 -0.77 -3.89
C LEU A 582 27.16 -1.02 -2.66
N GLY A 583 27.18 -2.23 -2.12
CA GLY A 583 28.08 -2.59 -1.02
C GLY A 583 29.55 -2.47 -1.39
N LEU A 584 29.92 -2.86 -2.59
CA LEU A 584 31.28 -2.69 -3.12
C LEU A 584 31.62 -1.19 -3.28
N ALA A 585 30.71 -0.38 -3.79
CA ALA A 585 30.92 1.06 -3.90
C ALA A 585 31.15 1.73 -2.53
N TRP A 586 30.42 1.30 -1.50
CA TRP A 586 30.62 1.75 -0.13
C TRP A 586 31.97 1.31 0.47
N ALA A 587 32.37 0.05 0.21
CA ALA A 587 33.66 -0.44 0.65
C ALA A 587 34.82 0.33 -0.01
N ASP A 588 34.71 0.63 -1.30
CA ASP A 588 35.68 1.46 -2.03
C ASP A 588 35.77 2.88 -1.48
N ALA A 589 34.62 3.48 -1.14
CA ALA A 589 34.58 4.81 -0.53
C ALA A 589 35.26 4.81 0.85
N ALA A 590 35.01 3.79 1.67
CA ALA A 590 35.69 3.65 2.97
C ALA A 590 37.20 3.45 2.84
N ASP A 591 37.63 2.56 1.93
CA ASP A 591 39.05 2.33 1.66
C ASP A 591 39.76 3.59 1.12
N ALA A 592 39.12 4.35 0.26
CA ALA A 592 39.65 5.61 -0.26
C ALA A 592 39.85 6.66 0.86
N ILE A 593 38.89 6.74 1.79
CA ILE A 593 39.00 7.63 2.96
C ILE A 593 40.12 7.15 3.90
N LEU A 594 40.21 5.85 4.15
CA LEU A 594 41.27 5.27 4.99
C LEU A 594 42.68 5.46 4.39
N THR A 595 42.83 5.32 3.07
CA THR A 595 44.08 5.62 2.34
C THR A 595 44.53 7.07 2.56
N TRP A 596 43.57 8.02 2.60
CA TRP A 596 43.87 9.42 2.95
C TRP A 596 44.34 9.54 4.41
N VAL A 597 43.69 8.87 5.36
CA VAL A 597 44.05 8.88 6.79
C VAL A 597 45.42 8.26 7.00
N ASP A 598 45.82 7.25 6.23
CA ASP A 598 47.12 6.63 6.25
C ASP A 598 48.25 7.51 5.68
N GLY A 599 47.93 8.68 5.19
CA GLY A 599 48.91 9.67 4.68
C GLY A 599 49.35 9.47 3.23
N ASP A 600 48.57 8.76 2.43
CA ASP A 600 48.78 8.60 0.98
C ASP A 600 47.71 9.33 0.13
N PRO A 601 47.79 10.67 0.05
CA PRO A 601 46.84 11.44 -0.74
C PRO A 601 46.94 11.17 -2.25
N ALA A 602 48.08 10.74 -2.74
CA ALA A 602 48.28 10.44 -4.15
C ALA A 602 47.48 9.23 -4.62
N ALA A 603 47.37 8.24 -3.76
CA ALA A 603 46.50 7.08 -4.01
C ALA A 603 45.04 7.31 -3.59
N ALA A 604 44.78 8.13 -2.56
CA ALA A 604 43.42 8.35 -2.04
C ALA A 604 42.52 9.10 -3.02
N VAL A 605 43.02 10.16 -3.67
CA VAL A 605 42.20 11.00 -4.58
C VAL A 605 41.68 10.21 -5.78
N PRO A 606 42.48 9.46 -6.54
CA PRO A 606 41.97 8.60 -7.60
C PRO A 606 40.93 7.57 -7.11
N ARG A 607 41.17 6.92 -5.99
CA ARG A 607 40.23 5.94 -5.39
C ARG A 607 38.90 6.57 -5.00
N MET A 608 38.93 7.80 -4.45
CA MET A 608 37.67 8.52 -4.16
C MET A 608 36.88 8.83 -5.42
N ARG A 609 37.55 9.18 -6.52
CA ARG A 609 36.89 9.40 -7.81
C ARG A 609 36.26 8.12 -8.36
N GLU A 610 37.00 7.02 -8.33
CA GLU A 610 36.47 5.71 -8.72
C GLU A 610 35.26 5.29 -7.88
N ALA A 611 35.28 5.51 -6.55
CA ALA A 611 34.15 5.24 -5.68
C ALA A 611 32.93 6.14 -5.99
N ILE A 612 33.16 7.41 -6.33
CA ILE A 612 32.10 8.32 -6.78
C ILE A 612 31.49 7.82 -8.09
N ASP A 613 32.31 7.46 -9.07
CA ASP A 613 31.86 6.97 -10.38
C ASP A 613 31.03 5.68 -10.22
N ARG A 614 31.44 4.78 -9.32
CA ARG A 614 30.64 3.58 -9.00
C ARG A 614 29.31 3.92 -8.32
N LEU A 615 29.29 4.87 -7.39
CA LEU A 615 28.04 5.31 -6.74
C LEU A 615 27.08 5.99 -7.73
N GLU A 616 27.62 6.66 -8.75
CA GLU A 616 26.82 7.26 -9.83
C GLU A 616 26.33 6.22 -10.84
N ALA A 617 27.13 5.19 -11.10
CA ALA A 617 26.74 4.08 -11.96
C ALA A 617 25.60 3.21 -11.32
N VAL A 618 25.55 3.11 -10.02
CA VAL A 618 24.48 2.40 -9.26
C VAL A 618 23.30 3.34 -8.93
N PRO A 619 23.13 4.45 -9.59
CA PRO A 619 22.48 5.72 -9.30
C PRO A 619 22.15 5.98 -7.81
N TYR A 620 23.21 5.97 -6.96
CA TYR A 620 23.05 6.28 -5.53
C TYR A 620 23.45 7.73 -5.22
N VAL A 621 22.63 8.65 -5.72
CA VAL A 621 22.87 10.11 -5.83
C VAL A 621 23.25 10.79 -4.51
N PRO A 622 22.55 10.55 -3.36
CA PRO A 622 22.87 11.25 -2.11
C PRO A 622 24.29 10.96 -1.62
N SER A 623 24.76 9.74 -1.82
CA SER A 623 26.08 9.30 -1.35
C SER A 623 27.20 9.76 -2.27
N ALA A 624 26.98 9.72 -3.57
CA ALA A 624 27.90 10.30 -4.54
C ALA A 624 28.11 11.81 -4.26
N ALA A 625 27.03 12.55 -4.01
CA ALA A 625 27.09 13.97 -3.67
C ALA A 625 27.88 14.24 -2.36
N ARG A 626 27.66 13.43 -1.32
CA ARG A 626 28.41 13.54 -0.06
C ARG A 626 29.90 13.22 -0.24
N LEU A 627 30.24 12.19 -1.00
CA LEU A 627 31.62 11.81 -1.26
C LEU A 627 32.34 12.85 -2.14
N ARG A 628 31.66 13.47 -3.13
CA ARG A 628 32.17 14.60 -3.89
C ARG A 628 32.52 15.79 -2.98
N ARG A 629 31.64 16.11 -2.04
CA ARG A 629 31.89 17.18 -1.06
C ARG A 629 33.08 16.87 -0.18
N GLN A 630 33.26 15.61 0.25
CA GLN A 630 34.43 15.18 1.03
C GLN A 630 35.72 15.20 0.20
N LEU A 631 35.68 14.81 -1.06
CA LEU A 631 36.80 14.90 -2.01
C LEU A 631 37.25 16.35 -2.19
N ALA A 632 36.30 17.29 -2.35
CA ALA A 632 36.61 18.69 -2.47
C ALA A 632 37.40 19.26 -1.30
N GLY A 633 37.05 18.88 -0.06
CA GLY A 633 37.82 19.26 1.13
C GLY A 633 39.26 18.76 1.09
N ARG A 634 39.50 17.54 0.60
CA ARG A 634 40.83 16.95 0.45
C ARG A 634 41.65 17.62 -0.67
N LEU A 635 41.04 17.90 -1.81
CA LEU A 635 41.65 18.63 -2.90
C LEU A 635 42.08 20.03 -2.46
N ALA A 636 41.26 20.72 -1.66
CA ALA A 636 41.63 22.01 -1.08
C ALA A 636 42.83 21.93 -0.15
N GLN A 637 42.94 20.85 0.66
CA GLN A 637 44.13 20.64 1.52
C GLN A 637 45.40 20.39 0.70
N LEU A 638 45.28 19.81 -0.49
CA LEU A 638 46.40 19.62 -1.43
C LEU A 638 46.73 20.86 -2.25
N GLY A 639 45.98 21.96 -2.09
CA GLY A 639 46.16 23.19 -2.83
C GLY A 639 45.49 23.20 -4.23
N ASP A 640 44.83 22.12 -4.62
CA ASP A 640 44.08 22.07 -5.91
C ASP A 640 42.70 22.73 -5.76
N ARG A 641 42.72 24.04 -5.68
CA ARG A 641 41.55 24.89 -5.46
C ARG A 641 40.50 24.78 -6.57
N ASP A 642 40.93 24.67 -7.82
CA ASP A 642 40.02 24.67 -8.96
C ASP A 642 39.24 23.33 -9.04
N ALA A 643 39.93 22.20 -8.82
CA ALA A 643 39.28 20.90 -8.71
C ALA A 643 38.35 20.86 -7.50
N ALA A 644 38.73 21.41 -6.35
CA ALA A 644 37.88 21.48 -5.16
C ALA A 644 36.57 22.25 -5.45
N ILE A 645 36.66 23.42 -6.08
CA ILE A 645 35.48 24.22 -6.48
C ILE A 645 34.61 23.46 -7.48
N SER A 646 35.21 22.75 -8.42
CA SER A 646 34.47 21.95 -9.41
C SER A 646 33.64 20.85 -8.71
N GLU A 647 34.23 20.09 -7.79
CA GLU A 647 33.52 19.05 -7.04
C GLU A 647 32.44 19.61 -6.11
N LEU A 648 32.70 20.76 -5.45
CA LEU A 648 31.69 21.46 -4.64
C LEU A 648 30.50 21.92 -5.46
N ARG A 649 30.69 22.41 -6.69
CA ARG A 649 29.59 22.81 -7.59
C ARG A 649 28.73 21.59 -7.95
N ARG A 650 29.34 20.47 -8.33
CA ARG A 650 28.61 19.23 -8.64
C ARG A 650 27.83 18.73 -7.43
N ALA A 651 28.46 18.71 -6.26
CA ALA A 651 27.77 18.31 -5.01
C ALA A 651 26.61 19.24 -4.67
N HIS A 652 26.82 20.58 -4.81
CA HIS A 652 25.80 21.59 -4.57
C HIS A 652 24.56 21.38 -5.47
N ASP A 653 24.78 21.18 -6.79
CA ASP A 653 23.68 21.00 -7.74
C ASP A 653 22.86 19.74 -7.45
N LEU A 654 23.53 18.67 -7.03
CA LEU A 654 22.86 17.45 -6.59
C LEU A 654 22.04 17.69 -5.31
N PHE A 655 22.58 18.36 -4.30
CA PHE A 655 21.87 18.68 -3.06
C PHE A 655 20.70 19.64 -3.26
N VAL A 656 20.79 20.56 -4.24
CA VAL A 656 19.65 21.40 -4.64
C VAL A 656 18.52 20.54 -5.19
N LYS A 657 18.81 19.62 -6.12
CA LYS A 657 17.81 18.70 -6.68
C LYS A 657 17.14 17.84 -5.62
N LEU A 658 17.89 17.41 -4.60
CA LEU A 658 17.41 16.60 -3.50
C LEU A 658 16.59 17.39 -2.47
N GLY A 659 16.70 18.72 -2.43
CA GLY A 659 16.20 19.53 -1.33
C GLY A 659 16.94 19.26 0.00
N ALA A 660 18.20 18.83 -0.06
CA ALA A 660 19.01 18.43 1.09
C ALA A 660 19.59 19.66 1.82
N ARG A 661 18.74 20.37 2.55
CA ARG A 661 19.03 21.70 3.15
C ARG A 661 20.31 21.70 3.99
N TRP A 662 20.51 20.68 4.79
CA TRP A 662 21.68 20.59 5.68
C TRP A 662 22.99 20.34 4.91
N GLU A 663 22.97 19.47 3.93
CA GLU A 663 24.14 19.23 3.08
C GLU A 663 24.48 20.45 2.21
N LEU A 664 23.47 21.21 1.77
CA LEU A 664 23.66 22.49 1.09
C LEU A 664 24.38 23.50 1.97
N GLU A 665 24.01 23.59 3.25
CA GLU A 665 24.66 24.52 4.16
C GLU A 665 26.13 24.15 4.41
N LYS A 666 26.41 22.88 4.65
CA LYS A 666 27.81 22.39 4.74
C LYS A 666 28.61 22.69 3.48
N THR A 667 28.01 22.50 2.32
CA THR A 667 28.68 22.79 1.03
C THR A 667 28.98 24.28 0.87
N ARG A 668 28.07 25.14 1.34
CA ARG A 668 28.28 26.61 1.33
C ARG A 668 29.44 27.05 2.23
N ILE A 669 29.53 26.46 3.44
CA ILE A 669 30.64 26.69 4.34
C ILE A 669 31.97 26.33 3.65
N GLN A 670 32.02 25.13 3.03
CA GLN A 670 33.22 24.69 2.32
C GLN A 670 33.60 25.60 1.12
N PHE A 671 32.62 26.15 0.39
CA PHE A 671 32.92 27.17 -0.64
C PHE A 671 33.64 28.39 -0.04
N GLN A 672 33.22 28.84 1.16
CA GLN A 672 33.88 29.97 1.84
C GLN A 672 35.30 29.59 2.28
N GLU A 673 35.51 28.37 2.82
CA GLU A 673 36.82 27.87 3.24
C GLU A 673 37.82 27.83 2.08
N VAL A 674 37.39 27.45 0.87
CA VAL A 674 38.24 27.48 -0.34
C VAL A 674 38.32 28.88 -0.99
N GLY A 675 37.78 29.92 -0.34
CA GLY A 675 37.79 31.28 -0.84
C GLY A 675 36.96 31.49 -2.11
N ALA A 676 35.94 30.68 -2.33
CA ALA A 676 35.03 30.79 -3.46
C ALA A 676 33.63 31.24 -3.01
N ARG A 677 32.95 31.96 -3.92
CA ARG A 677 31.57 32.34 -3.65
C ARG A 677 30.63 31.15 -3.94
N PRO A 678 29.80 30.72 -2.97
CA PRO A 678 28.83 29.65 -3.22
C PRO A 678 27.85 30.09 -4.31
N PRO A 679 27.32 29.16 -5.13
CA PRO A 679 26.23 29.44 -6.05
C PRO A 679 25.05 30.08 -5.31
N GLY A 680 24.43 31.13 -5.91
CA GLY A 680 23.28 31.81 -5.31
C GLY A 680 22.11 30.81 -5.13
N ARG A 681 21.25 31.05 -4.15
CA ARG A 681 19.93 30.40 -4.11
C ARG A 681 19.20 30.84 -5.38
N GLY A 682 19.12 30.07 -6.42
CA GLY A 682 18.43 30.47 -7.61
C GLY A 682 18.91 29.90 -8.93
N ALA A 683 19.73 28.86 -8.90
CA ALA A 683 20.04 28.08 -10.12
C ALA A 683 18.96 27.05 -10.49
N GLY A 684 17.83 26.99 -9.76
CA GLY A 684 16.70 26.09 -10.02
C GLY A 684 15.44 26.82 -10.52
N GLN A 685 14.47 26.08 -11.02
CA GLN A 685 13.10 26.52 -11.32
C GLN A 685 12.18 26.24 -10.12
N GLY A 686 11.13 27.05 -9.94
CA GLY A 686 10.13 26.88 -8.90
C GLY A 686 10.31 27.78 -7.65
N THR A 687 9.44 27.57 -6.66
CA THR A 687 9.38 28.42 -5.44
C THR A 687 10.62 28.33 -4.56
N GLU A 688 11.32 27.19 -4.59
CA GLU A 688 12.55 26.96 -3.83
C GLU A 688 13.80 27.63 -4.49
N ALA A 689 13.66 28.07 -5.72
CA ALA A 689 14.72 28.77 -6.47
C ALA A 689 14.84 30.26 -6.12
N LEU A 690 13.94 30.79 -5.30
CA LEU A 690 13.94 32.20 -4.93
C LEU A 690 14.98 32.49 -3.85
N THR A 691 15.76 33.56 -4.05
CA THR A 691 16.70 34.08 -3.06
C THR A 691 15.94 34.74 -1.89
N ASP A 692 16.58 34.88 -0.73
CA ASP A 692 15.98 35.59 0.42
C ASP A 692 15.50 36.99 0.01
N ARG A 693 16.28 37.68 -0.84
CA ARG A 693 15.92 39.01 -1.36
C ARG A 693 14.72 38.96 -2.31
N GLU A 694 14.62 37.94 -3.12
CA GLU A 694 13.44 37.71 -4.00
C GLU A 694 12.21 37.34 -3.17
N LEU A 695 12.35 36.55 -2.10
CA LEU A 695 11.25 36.24 -1.16
C LEU A 695 10.75 37.48 -0.41
N GLU A 696 11.67 38.42 0.00
CA GLU A 696 11.28 39.69 0.58
C GLU A 696 10.47 40.53 -0.43
N ILE A 697 10.90 40.55 -1.70
CA ILE A 697 10.16 41.21 -2.77
C ILE A 697 8.80 40.57 -3.02
N VAL A 698 8.72 39.25 -3.02
CA VAL A 698 7.43 38.49 -3.14
C VAL A 698 6.49 38.87 -2.01
N ARG A 699 6.96 38.94 -0.74
CA ARG A 699 6.14 39.36 0.42
C ARG A 699 5.58 40.77 0.21
N LEU A 700 6.40 41.69 -0.30
CA LEU A 700 5.97 43.07 -0.54
C LEU A 700 5.03 43.21 -1.74
N VAL A 701 5.15 42.31 -2.74
CA VAL A 701 4.22 42.20 -3.87
C VAL A 701 2.87 41.64 -3.40
N ALA A 702 2.87 40.65 -2.53
CA ALA A 702 1.65 40.14 -1.87
C ALA A 702 0.90 41.26 -1.13
N GLY A 703 1.64 42.15 -0.47
CA GLY A 703 1.11 43.37 0.16
C GLY A 703 0.74 44.48 -0.83
N ARG A 704 0.66 44.20 -2.14
CA ARG A 704 0.27 45.14 -3.22
C ARG A 704 1.14 46.43 -3.33
N LYS A 705 2.37 46.42 -2.84
CA LYS A 705 3.27 47.58 -2.91
C LYS A 705 3.84 47.77 -4.33
N SER A 706 3.93 49.01 -4.80
CA SER A 706 4.57 49.35 -6.09
C SER A 706 6.09 49.14 -6.05
N ASN A 707 6.77 49.06 -7.23
CA ASN A 707 8.23 48.92 -7.30
C ASN A 707 8.95 50.06 -6.59
N LYS A 708 8.37 51.27 -6.62
CA LYS A 708 8.90 52.45 -5.91
C LYS A 708 8.78 52.29 -4.39
N ALA A 709 7.67 51.75 -3.91
CA ALA A 709 7.44 51.47 -2.48
C ALA A 709 8.30 50.32 -1.99
N ILE A 710 8.49 49.26 -2.81
CA ILE A 710 9.38 48.13 -2.52
C ILE A 710 10.83 48.61 -2.47
N GLY A 711 11.25 49.42 -3.44
CA GLY A 711 12.58 50.01 -3.47
C GLY A 711 12.90 50.83 -2.21
N LYS A 712 11.93 51.65 -1.77
CA LYS A 712 12.05 52.44 -0.52
C LYS A 712 12.10 51.50 0.72
N ALA A 713 11.32 50.44 0.76
CA ALA A 713 11.28 49.51 1.89
C ALA A 713 12.56 48.66 2.01
N LEU A 714 13.24 48.39 0.92
CA LEU A 714 14.40 47.51 0.83
C LEU A 714 15.71 48.25 0.58
N ASP A 715 15.70 49.59 0.56
CA ASP A 715 16.82 50.48 0.26
C ASP A 715 17.54 50.13 -1.06
N ILE A 716 16.76 49.94 -2.13
CA ILE A 716 17.25 49.67 -3.49
C ILE A 716 16.49 50.50 -4.53
N SER A 717 17.08 50.67 -5.71
CA SER A 717 16.42 51.40 -6.78
C SER A 717 15.18 50.68 -7.32
N PRO A 718 14.14 51.41 -7.79
CA PRO A 718 12.99 50.75 -8.44
C PRO A 718 13.37 49.93 -9.67
N ARG A 719 14.48 50.25 -10.32
CA ARG A 719 15.06 49.48 -11.45
C ARG A 719 15.61 48.14 -10.96
N THR A 720 16.29 48.15 -9.82
CA THR A 720 16.79 46.93 -9.17
C THR A 720 15.64 45.99 -8.76
N VAL A 721 14.53 46.55 -8.24
CA VAL A 721 13.30 45.82 -7.95
C VAL A 721 12.73 45.16 -9.22
N SER A 722 12.70 45.89 -10.35
CA SER A 722 12.25 45.35 -11.64
C SER A 722 13.13 44.18 -12.10
N THR A 723 14.45 44.28 -11.94
CA THR A 723 15.37 43.18 -12.26
C THR A 723 15.11 41.92 -11.40
N HIS A 724 14.93 42.11 -10.09
CA HIS A 724 14.59 41.00 -9.22
C HIS A 724 13.24 40.35 -9.59
N LEU A 725 12.22 41.16 -9.92
CA LEU A 725 10.92 40.65 -10.37
C LEU A 725 11.02 39.87 -11.67
N SER A 726 11.83 40.36 -12.65
CA SER A 726 12.09 39.61 -13.88
C SER A 726 12.72 38.23 -13.59
N ASN A 727 13.68 38.18 -12.65
CA ASN A 727 14.30 36.93 -12.23
C ASN A 727 13.28 36.00 -11.51
N VAL A 728 12.42 36.55 -10.65
CA VAL A 728 11.33 35.81 -9.98
C VAL A 728 10.38 35.24 -11.01
N TYR A 729 9.97 36.03 -12.02
CA TYR A 729 9.07 35.54 -13.06
C TYR A 729 9.70 34.42 -13.87
N ALA A 730 10.97 34.54 -14.25
CA ALA A 730 11.68 33.48 -14.94
C ALA A 730 11.83 32.20 -14.12
N LYS A 731 12.07 32.30 -12.81
CA LYS A 731 12.22 31.16 -11.89
C LYS A 731 10.91 30.43 -11.59
N LEU A 732 9.80 31.18 -11.58
CA LEU A 732 8.47 30.66 -11.31
C LEU A 732 7.68 30.32 -12.59
N GLU A 733 8.26 30.58 -13.77
CA GLU A 733 7.62 30.42 -15.09
C GLU A 733 6.28 31.15 -15.20
N ILE A 734 6.22 32.36 -14.65
CA ILE A 734 5.05 33.24 -14.69
C ILE A 734 5.32 34.49 -15.51
N GLY A 735 4.26 35.04 -16.11
CA GLY A 735 4.38 36.22 -16.98
C GLY A 735 4.05 37.56 -16.32
N THR A 736 3.32 37.53 -15.19
CA THR A 736 2.70 38.75 -14.66
C THR A 736 2.83 38.92 -13.15
N ARG A 737 2.80 40.22 -12.72
CA ARG A 737 2.74 40.55 -11.29
C ARG A 737 1.46 40.05 -10.59
N ALA A 738 0.37 39.97 -11.32
CA ALA A 738 -0.88 39.49 -10.78
C ALA A 738 -0.82 37.97 -10.48
N GLU A 739 -0.14 37.19 -11.34
CA GLU A 739 0.13 35.77 -11.10
C GLU A 739 1.04 35.59 -9.88
N LEU A 740 2.09 36.40 -9.76
CA LEU A 740 2.96 36.38 -8.58
C LEU A 740 2.19 36.66 -7.29
N ALA A 741 1.33 37.70 -7.30
CA ALA A 741 0.54 38.07 -6.14
C ALA A 741 -0.45 36.98 -5.72
N ARG A 742 -1.00 36.22 -6.67
CA ARG A 742 -1.89 35.08 -6.42
C ARG A 742 -1.14 33.87 -5.85
N MET A 743 0.06 33.61 -6.32
CA MET A 743 0.89 32.50 -5.86
C MET A 743 1.66 32.82 -4.55
N ALA A 744 1.76 34.07 -4.18
CA ALA A 744 2.57 34.50 -3.03
C ALA A 744 2.20 33.82 -1.70
N PRO A 745 0.93 33.55 -1.33
CA PRO A 745 0.60 32.80 -0.12
C PRO A 745 1.24 31.41 -0.09
N THR A 746 1.14 30.67 -1.20
CA THR A 746 1.73 29.33 -1.36
C THR A 746 3.26 29.38 -1.31
N ILE A 747 3.88 30.38 -1.96
CA ILE A 747 5.33 30.57 -1.96
C ILE A 747 5.85 30.86 -0.55
N LEU A 748 5.14 31.68 0.21
CA LEU A 748 5.56 32.12 1.54
C LEU A 748 5.26 31.09 2.63
N SER A 749 4.31 30.17 2.42
CA SER A 749 4.06 29.05 3.33
C SER A 749 5.03 27.88 3.12
N ALA A 750 5.64 27.77 1.95
CA ALA A 750 6.63 26.74 1.62
C ALA A 750 8.08 27.11 2.03
N GLY A 751 8.33 28.35 2.44
CA GLY A 751 9.63 28.86 2.93
C GLY A 751 9.58 29.28 4.36
#